data_4474b77d36e7ce8fe7320e851771cb4b
#
_entry.id   4474b77d36e7ce8fe7320e851771cb4b
#
_cell.length_a   1.000
_cell.length_b   1.000
_cell.length_c   1.000
_cell.angle_alpha   90.00
_cell.angle_beta   90.00
_cell.angle_gamma   90.00
#
_symmetry.space_group_name_H-M   'P 1'
#
loop_
_entity.id
_entity.type
_entity.pdbx_description
1 polymer ?
#
loop_
_entity_poly.entity_id
_entity_poly.type
_entity_poly.pdbx_seq_one_letter_code
_entity_poly.pdbx_strand_id
1 'polypeptide(L)'
;MMNKFSLFSSSIYLSLLSSFTWAETSTEVLQTIQLQAETEGENLQQSTAMTKFSHDILDVPFSRSVLSKTLIQQQDVQRIDDALTQVSGVYSQTNYGGGFWDNFSFRGFSTDPNIGAQIIRNGLSVNRGLSAPRDMVNIESLDFLKGPMAALYGRGEAGGLLNINTKKPEWERSSEVNLRANSLEKYRASFEHTAPISDAVAYRIAVAHEDNQSFRDHVQSERWFFSPQLTWKISDSTQLDFDSEFTRQDGTFDRGVSSYQKQFVMDPKTFTGEPDDGNHIQKDHFYQLRLAHQFNDDWKMNNALSVKDTQLKGFSSEPRRIQSDGRTLERQRRYRDNKSDDILFQTEVLGTIQQDWARHEVLLSTELGQMKYRQLQLRRNHSGSMPNSIDIYAPIYGQYLPELPLFINTEEQQRYFALNLQDQIFLNDQWSVLYGARFDHITQDFQNKLAGTSSKKDLQQTSPRLGLNYRLNDRWSWYANYGESFALNSGMDRNGDVFNPEKGKSYEIGGKYQITPQSLLSLALFKMDKENVLTTDPADSNYQITAGEVSSKGLELDLETQLNDQFSIRANYSYTDAQVEKDQILAKGSRLSNVPKHSGSISSNYEWTLANADRVGLGAMAIYVGKRSGHSTDNGFNLPEYTLLNLNAYYAPTDQLRYQFNVHNLLDETYYVASYSDMWIQPGDPLNASVSLQWKF
;
A
#
# COMPACT_ATOMS: atom_id res chain seq x y z
N MET A 1 18.14 29.70 -7.17
CA MET A 1 17.99 30.54 -8.37
C MET A 1 16.65 30.20 -9.00
N MET A 2 15.72 31.14 -8.83
CA MET A 2 14.40 31.08 -9.49
C MET A 2 14.57 31.27 -10.98
N ASN A 3 14.01 30.38 -11.80
CA ASN A 3 13.42 30.80 -13.07
C ASN A 3 12.66 29.68 -13.78
N LYS A 4 11.45 30.08 -14.18
CA LYS A 4 10.55 29.58 -15.22
C LYS A 4 9.54 28.51 -14.80
N PHE A 5 8.50 28.95 -14.09
CA PHE A 5 7.15 28.46 -14.31
C PHE A 5 6.60 29.18 -15.55
N SER A 6 6.49 28.48 -16.65
CA SER A 6 5.70 28.92 -17.81
C SER A 6 4.23 28.52 -17.53
N LEU A 7 3.44 29.48 -17.09
CA LEU A 7 2.00 29.39 -17.00
C LEU A 7 1.41 29.40 -18.42
N PHE A 8 0.83 28.27 -18.82
CA PHE A 8 -0.12 28.27 -19.91
C PHE A 8 -1.43 28.92 -19.40
N SER A 9 -1.65 30.18 -19.77
CA SER A 9 -2.90 30.85 -19.63
C SER A 9 -3.88 30.34 -20.69
N SER A 10 -4.77 29.46 -20.31
CA SER A 10 -6.01 29.22 -21.04
C SER A 10 -7.13 29.76 -20.18
N SER A 11 -7.64 30.90 -20.58
CA SER A 11 -8.78 31.58 -19.98
C SER A 11 -10.03 30.72 -20.17
N ILE A 12 -10.46 30.02 -19.12
CA ILE A 12 -11.81 29.47 -19.02
C ILE A 12 -12.62 30.48 -18.25
N TYR A 13 -13.53 31.18 -18.98
CA TYR A 13 -14.52 32.11 -18.45
C TYR A 13 -15.44 31.35 -17.47
N LEU A 14 -15.37 31.71 -16.21
CA LEU A 14 -16.36 31.35 -15.18
C LEU A 14 -17.54 32.33 -15.29
N SER A 15 -18.52 32.01 -16.12
CA SER A 15 -19.81 32.73 -16.19
C SER A 15 -20.92 31.78 -15.73
N LEU A 16 -21.10 31.67 -14.41
CA LEU A 16 -22.33 31.13 -13.79
C LEU A 16 -22.46 31.67 -12.36
N LEU A 17 -22.79 32.97 -12.30
CA LEU A 17 -23.29 33.60 -11.08
C LEU A 17 -24.30 34.64 -11.49
N SER A 18 -25.56 34.26 -11.59
CA SER A 18 -26.67 35.22 -11.38
C SER A 18 -28.00 34.47 -11.19
N SER A 19 -28.67 34.87 -10.15
CA SER A 19 -30.07 34.61 -9.75
C SER A 19 -30.30 33.49 -8.73
N PHE A 20 -30.11 33.80 -7.46
CA PHE A 20 -30.90 33.23 -6.38
C PHE A 20 -31.68 34.32 -5.68
N THR A 21 -33.00 34.31 -5.92
CA THR A 21 -33.99 35.07 -5.14
C THR A 21 -34.19 34.40 -3.80
N TRP A 22 -34.11 35.18 -2.74
CA TRP A 22 -34.42 34.80 -1.36
C TRP A 22 -35.93 34.46 -1.25
N ALA A 23 -36.21 33.28 -0.68
CA ALA A 23 -37.53 32.98 -0.11
C ALA A 23 -37.30 32.75 1.39
N GLU A 24 -38.00 33.53 2.19
CA GLU A 24 -37.99 33.45 3.66
C GLU A 24 -38.86 32.30 4.18
N THR A 25 -38.32 31.72 5.26
CA THR A 25 -38.97 31.12 6.44
C THR A 25 -39.71 29.79 6.36
N SER A 26 -39.11 28.83 7.00
CA SER A 26 -39.73 28.12 8.13
C SER A 26 -38.62 27.53 9.03
N THR A 27 -38.59 27.92 10.29
CA THR A 27 -37.78 27.37 11.36
C THR A 27 -38.30 25.99 11.76
N GLU A 28 -37.96 24.99 11.01
CA GLU A 28 -37.86 23.62 11.53
C GLU A 28 -36.42 23.42 11.99
N VAL A 29 -36.25 22.91 13.19
CA VAL A 29 -34.99 22.53 13.78
C VAL A 29 -34.41 21.43 12.88
N LEU A 30 -33.60 21.85 11.89
CA LEU A 30 -32.76 20.95 11.13
C LEU A 30 -31.84 20.26 12.16
N GLN A 31 -32.04 18.97 12.37
CA GLN A 31 -31.04 18.13 13.00
C GLN A 31 -29.73 18.46 12.31
N THR A 32 -28.77 18.92 13.08
CA THR A 32 -27.40 19.14 12.65
C THR A 32 -26.97 17.88 11.92
N ILE A 33 -26.89 17.93 10.59
CA ILE A 33 -26.25 16.87 9.82
C ILE A 33 -24.81 16.94 10.27
N GLN A 34 -24.47 16.11 11.26
CA GLN A 34 -23.08 15.75 11.48
C GLN A 34 -22.66 15.15 10.13
N LEU A 35 -21.86 15.89 9.35
CA LEU A 35 -20.91 15.28 8.46
C LEU A 35 -20.02 14.46 9.39
N GLN A 36 -20.50 13.28 9.75
CA GLN A 36 -19.70 12.29 10.43
C GLN A 36 -18.55 12.02 9.48
N ALA A 37 -17.41 12.61 9.79
CA ALA A 37 -16.16 11.98 9.48
C ALA A 37 -16.21 10.68 10.28
N GLU A 38 -16.93 9.68 9.72
CA GLU A 38 -17.01 8.36 10.28
C GLU A 38 -15.59 7.90 10.47
N THR A 39 -15.24 7.57 11.67
CA THR A 39 -14.05 6.81 12.01
C THR A 39 -14.29 5.40 11.44
N GLU A 40 -14.19 5.28 10.11
CA GLU A 40 -14.38 4.00 9.40
C GLU A 40 -13.45 2.92 9.94
N GLY A 41 -12.36 3.32 10.60
CA GLY A 41 -11.33 2.42 11.09
C GLY A 41 -11.74 1.49 12.22
N GLU A 42 -12.79 1.78 12.97
CA GLU A 42 -13.25 0.93 14.06
C GLU A 42 -14.57 0.22 13.76
N ASN A 43 -15.27 0.64 12.71
CA ASN A 43 -16.56 0.06 12.34
C ASN A 43 -16.40 -1.02 11.26
N LEU A 44 -16.29 -2.28 11.68
CA LEU A 44 -16.28 -3.43 10.78
C LEU A 44 -17.58 -3.53 9.93
N GLN A 45 -18.64 -2.85 10.36
CA GLN A 45 -19.95 -2.91 9.71
C GLN A 45 -20.08 -1.98 8.52
N GLN A 46 -19.29 -0.92 8.41
CA GLN A 46 -19.45 0.07 7.34
C GLN A 46 -18.24 0.10 6.40
N SER A 47 -18.48 0.37 5.11
CA SER A 47 -17.46 0.50 4.11
C SER A 47 -17.85 1.53 3.06
N THR A 48 -17.02 2.57 2.89
CA THR A 48 -17.16 3.53 1.80
C THR A 48 -16.13 3.31 0.70
N ALA A 49 -14.97 2.72 1.02
CA ALA A 49 -13.87 2.58 0.07
C ALA A 49 -14.19 1.68 -1.14
N MET A 50 -15.15 0.75 -1.01
CA MET A 50 -15.45 -0.22 -2.08
C MET A 50 -16.54 0.22 -3.04
N THR A 51 -17.42 1.12 -2.62
CA THR A 51 -18.58 1.60 -3.41
C THR A 51 -18.66 3.11 -3.52
N LYS A 52 -17.92 3.85 -2.68
CA LYS A 52 -17.99 5.30 -2.44
C LYS A 52 -19.23 5.75 -1.64
N PHE A 53 -20.12 4.83 -1.31
CA PHE A 53 -21.25 5.03 -0.41
C PHE A 53 -21.00 4.29 0.91
N SER A 54 -21.55 4.82 2.01
CA SER A 54 -21.48 4.15 3.32
C SER A 54 -22.52 3.03 3.37
N HIS A 55 -22.06 1.79 3.35
CA HIS A 55 -22.90 0.60 3.40
C HIS A 55 -22.56 -0.29 4.58
N ASP A 56 -23.56 -1.00 5.06
CA ASP A 56 -23.33 -2.21 5.84
C ASP A 56 -22.44 -3.16 5.02
N ILE A 57 -21.41 -3.72 5.66
CA ILE A 57 -20.47 -4.65 5.01
C ILE A 57 -21.19 -5.87 4.39
N LEU A 58 -22.35 -6.24 4.91
CA LEU A 58 -23.18 -7.31 4.36
C LEU A 58 -23.83 -6.96 3.01
N ASP A 59 -23.93 -5.66 2.67
CA ASP A 59 -24.49 -5.19 1.41
C ASP A 59 -23.44 -4.91 0.33
N VAL A 60 -22.15 -5.08 0.65
CA VAL A 60 -21.03 -4.84 -0.26
C VAL A 60 -20.63 -6.14 -0.96
N PRO A 61 -20.70 -6.26 -2.29
CA PRO A 61 -20.40 -7.50 -3.01
C PRO A 61 -18.89 -7.73 -3.24
N PHE A 62 -18.04 -7.41 -2.27
CA PHE A 62 -16.58 -7.56 -2.33
C PHE A 62 -16.01 -7.95 -0.98
N SER A 63 -14.80 -8.52 -0.98
CA SER A 63 -14.05 -8.81 0.24
C SER A 63 -13.08 -7.68 0.60
N ARG A 64 -12.96 -7.41 1.89
CA ARG A 64 -11.96 -6.49 2.46
C ARG A 64 -11.47 -7.02 3.79
N SER A 65 -10.31 -6.55 4.22
CA SER A 65 -9.81 -6.70 5.59
C SER A 65 -9.36 -5.34 6.10
N VAL A 66 -9.66 -5.01 7.36
CA VAL A 66 -9.34 -3.72 7.98
C VAL A 66 -8.40 -3.93 9.15
N LEU A 67 -7.35 -3.13 9.26
CA LEU A 67 -6.60 -2.95 10.48
C LEU A 67 -6.92 -1.58 11.05
N SER A 68 -7.66 -1.55 12.16
CA SER A 68 -7.99 -0.34 12.89
C SER A 68 -6.79 0.20 13.66
N LYS A 69 -6.86 1.45 14.10
CA LYS A 69 -5.88 2.08 15.00
C LYS A 69 -5.61 1.22 16.24
N THR A 70 -6.65 0.65 16.83
CA THR A 70 -6.53 -0.22 18.01
C THR A 70 -5.68 -1.44 17.71
N LEU A 71 -5.91 -2.12 16.57
CA LEU A 71 -5.10 -3.27 16.16
C LEU A 71 -3.65 -2.87 15.83
N ILE A 72 -3.45 -1.76 15.13
CA ILE A 72 -2.14 -1.20 14.83
C ILE A 72 -1.35 -0.98 16.12
N GLN A 73 -1.96 -0.42 17.15
CA GLN A 73 -1.35 -0.20 18.46
C GLN A 73 -1.09 -1.50 19.23
N GLN A 74 -2.08 -2.39 19.31
CA GLN A 74 -1.97 -3.67 20.03
C GLN A 74 -0.85 -4.55 19.48
N GLN A 75 -0.68 -4.57 18.16
CA GLN A 75 0.30 -5.41 17.47
C GLN A 75 1.65 -4.70 17.24
N ASP A 76 1.83 -3.48 17.80
CA ASP A 76 3.06 -2.67 17.63
C ASP A 76 3.47 -2.48 16.16
N VAL A 77 2.49 -2.29 15.26
CA VAL A 77 2.72 -2.09 13.83
C VAL A 77 3.40 -0.75 13.61
N GLN A 78 4.63 -0.76 13.10
CA GLN A 78 5.42 0.45 12.82
C GLN A 78 5.47 0.78 11.33
N ARG A 79 5.23 -0.20 10.47
CA ARG A 79 5.23 -0.08 9.01
C ARG A 79 4.10 -0.91 8.40
N ILE A 80 3.71 -0.61 7.17
CA ILE A 80 2.72 -1.41 6.45
C ILE A 80 3.15 -2.87 6.34
N ASP A 81 4.44 -3.14 6.13
CA ASP A 81 4.98 -4.50 6.04
C ASP A 81 4.67 -5.36 7.28
N ASP A 82 4.63 -4.77 8.47
CA ASP A 82 4.31 -5.47 9.72
C ASP A 82 2.84 -5.92 9.78
N ALA A 83 1.97 -5.23 9.04
CA ALA A 83 0.53 -5.50 8.99
C ALA A 83 0.15 -6.65 8.03
N LEU A 84 0.99 -6.93 7.02
CA LEU A 84 0.61 -7.80 5.88
C LEU A 84 0.27 -9.23 6.31
N THR A 85 0.95 -9.76 7.32
CA THR A 85 0.70 -11.13 7.82
C THR A 85 -0.64 -11.28 8.54
N GLN A 86 -1.30 -10.17 8.87
CA GLN A 86 -2.61 -10.15 9.53
C GLN A 86 -3.78 -10.11 8.53
N VAL A 87 -3.48 -10.19 7.23
CA VAL A 87 -4.46 -10.08 6.14
C VAL A 87 -4.33 -11.28 5.21
N SER A 88 -5.43 -11.97 4.92
CA SER A 88 -5.42 -13.09 3.97
C SER A 88 -5.13 -12.62 2.55
N GLY A 89 -4.34 -13.43 1.81
CA GLY A 89 -4.04 -13.17 0.39
C GLY A 89 -3.11 -11.98 0.11
N VAL A 90 -2.48 -11.38 1.14
CA VAL A 90 -1.50 -10.30 0.97
C VAL A 90 -0.11 -10.80 1.37
N TYR A 91 0.88 -10.58 0.52
CA TYR A 91 2.22 -11.16 0.70
C TYR A 91 3.29 -10.11 0.49
N SER A 92 4.26 -10.07 1.40
CA SER A 92 5.46 -9.22 1.26
C SER A 92 6.20 -9.56 -0.02
N GLN A 93 6.60 -8.53 -0.73
CA GLN A 93 7.50 -8.59 -1.87
C GLN A 93 8.81 -7.91 -1.50
N THR A 94 9.84 -8.06 -2.34
CA THR A 94 11.10 -7.37 -2.07
C THR A 94 10.91 -5.86 -2.11
N ASN A 95 11.41 -5.16 -1.09
CA ASN A 95 11.43 -3.70 -1.05
C ASN A 95 12.68 -3.10 -1.71
N TYR A 96 13.42 -3.89 -2.45
CA TYR A 96 14.59 -3.54 -3.26
C TYR A 96 15.75 -2.84 -2.56
N GLY A 97 15.74 -2.69 -1.26
CA GLY A 97 16.84 -2.03 -0.60
C GLY A 97 16.64 -1.69 0.86
N GLY A 98 15.96 -2.57 1.60
CA GLY A 98 15.91 -2.41 3.03
C GLY A 98 14.96 -1.32 3.52
N GLY A 99 13.80 -1.18 2.87
CA GLY A 99 12.71 -0.40 3.40
C GLY A 99 12.57 1.02 2.88
N PHE A 100 12.97 1.28 1.63
CA PHE A 100 12.78 2.56 0.98
C PHE A 100 11.42 2.72 0.27
N TRP A 101 10.62 1.65 0.17
CA TRP A 101 9.23 1.69 -0.29
C TRP A 101 8.45 0.48 0.18
N ASP A 102 7.14 0.63 0.22
CA ASP A 102 6.21 -0.45 0.52
C ASP A 102 6.01 -1.31 -0.74
N ASN A 103 6.21 -2.62 -0.64
CA ASN A 103 6.02 -3.53 -1.75
C ASN A 103 5.40 -4.85 -1.29
N PHE A 104 4.21 -5.12 -1.78
CA PHE A 104 3.44 -6.32 -1.47
C PHE A 104 2.54 -6.70 -2.64
N SER A 105 2.11 -7.95 -2.67
CA SER A 105 1.17 -8.47 -3.66
C SER A 105 -0.18 -8.77 -3.03
N PHE A 106 -1.23 -8.60 -3.82
CA PHE A 106 -2.56 -9.09 -3.50
C PHE A 106 -2.84 -10.35 -4.31
N ARG A 107 -3.18 -11.46 -3.64
CA ARG A 107 -3.52 -12.73 -4.29
C ARG A 107 -2.47 -13.20 -5.29
N GLY A 108 -1.20 -12.85 -5.02
CA GLY A 108 -0.05 -13.19 -5.84
C GLY A 108 0.28 -12.22 -6.97
N PHE A 109 -0.54 -11.22 -7.26
CA PHE A 109 -0.22 -10.20 -8.25
C PHE A 109 0.39 -8.97 -7.59
N SER A 110 1.51 -8.51 -8.12
CA SER A 110 2.27 -7.33 -7.66
C SER A 110 2.51 -6.37 -8.82
N THR A 111 2.68 -5.10 -8.48
CA THR A 111 3.14 -4.06 -9.40
C THR A 111 4.63 -4.16 -9.68
N ASP A 112 5.14 -3.31 -10.58
CA ASP A 112 6.58 -3.13 -10.77
C ASP A 112 7.24 -2.75 -9.42
N PRO A 113 8.23 -3.53 -8.96
CA PRO A 113 8.88 -3.28 -7.68
C PRO A 113 9.66 -1.95 -7.61
N ASN A 114 9.93 -1.28 -8.73
CA ASN A 114 10.49 0.08 -8.72
C ASN A 114 9.45 1.17 -8.47
N ILE A 115 8.16 0.83 -8.54
CA ILE A 115 7.04 1.75 -8.31
C ILE A 115 6.41 1.49 -6.94
N GLY A 116 6.51 0.25 -6.43
CA GLY A 116 5.89 -0.19 -5.19
C GLY A 116 4.45 -0.66 -5.35
N ALA A 117 3.80 -1.02 -4.25
CA ALA A 117 2.43 -1.49 -4.25
C ALA A 117 1.42 -0.37 -4.58
N GLN A 118 0.24 -0.75 -5.06
CA GLN A 118 -0.83 0.22 -5.29
C GLN A 118 -1.45 0.65 -3.97
N ILE A 119 -1.27 1.91 -3.64
CA ILE A 119 -1.81 2.55 -2.44
C ILE A 119 -2.70 3.72 -2.84
N ILE A 120 -3.85 3.84 -2.20
CA ILE A 120 -4.67 5.03 -2.22
C ILE A 120 -4.72 5.65 -0.81
N ARG A 121 -4.98 6.93 -0.71
CA ARG A 121 -5.09 7.64 0.55
C ARG A 121 -6.36 8.44 0.60
N ASN A 122 -7.19 8.17 1.61
CA ASN A 122 -8.50 8.81 1.76
C ASN A 122 -9.32 8.71 0.45
N GLY A 123 -9.28 7.55 -0.22
CA GLY A 123 -10.02 7.29 -1.45
C GLY A 123 -9.45 7.91 -2.72
N LEU A 124 -8.21 8.46 -2.71
CA LEU A 124 -7.54 9.02 -3.89
C LEU A 124 -6.20 8.32 -4.14
N SER A 125 -5.87 8.02 -5.38
CA SER A 125 -4.60 7.38 -5.73
C SER A 125 -3.40 8.27 -5.41
N VAL A 126 -2.41 7.73 -4.67
CA VAL A 126 -1.19 8.46 -4.24
C VAL A 126 0.11 7.78 -4.63
N ASN A 127 0.04 6.52 -5.06
CA ASN A 127 1.22 5.75 -5.41
C ASN A 127 1.31 5.54 -6.93
N ARG A 128 1.54 6.64 -7.62
CA ARG A 128 1.89 6.61 -9.03
C ARG A 128 3.35 7.04 -9.15
N GLY A 129 4.20 6.10 -9.52
CA GLY A 129 5.65 6.28 -9.48
C GLY A 129 6.24 6.07 -8.07
N LEU A 130 7.43 6.61 -7.83
CA LEU A 130 8.15 6.46 -6.57
C LEU A 130 7.39 7.10 -5.39
N SER A 131 7.37 6.42 -4.24
CA SER A 131 6.82 6.92 -2.97
C SER A 131 7.64 6.42 -1.79
N ALA A 132 7.79 7.24 -0.75
CA ALA A 132 8.35 6.78 0.52
C ALA A 132 7.35 5.88 1.28
N PRO A 133 7.84 4.98 2.15
CA PRO A 133 7.01 4.24 3.09
C PRO A 133 6.21 5.17 3.99
N ARG A 134 4.98 4.77 4.31
CA ARG A 134 4.08 5.57 5.12
C ARG A 134 4.37 5.42 6.61
N ASP A 135 4.19 6.51 7.35
CA ASP A 135 4.32 6.51 8.80
C ASP A 135 2.99 6.20 9.48
N MET A 136 3.03 5.40 10.57
CA MET A 136 1.82 4.98 11.28
C MET A 136 1.23 6.08 12.17
N VAL A 137 1.97 7.16 12.48
CA VAL A 137 1.52 8.18 13.45
C VAL A 137 0.21 8.87 13.04
N ASN A 138 0.01 9.12 11.75
CA ASN A 138 -1.18 9.80 11.23
C ASN A 138 -2.21 8.85 10.59
N ILE A 139 -2.06 7.53 10.77
CA ILE A 139 -2.97 6.53 10.20
C ILE A 139 -4.06 6.18 11.21
N GLU A 140 -5.31 6.21 10.76
CA GLU A 140 -6.49 5.76 11.50
C GLU A 140 -6.80 4.30 11.18
N SER A 141 -6.73 3.91 9.90
CA SER A 141 -6.90 2.52 9.49
C SER A 141 -6.20 2.19 8.17
N LEU A 142 -5.95 0.91 7.97
CA LEU A 142 -5.48 0.31 6.74
C LEU A 142 -6.57 -0.60 6.19
N ASP A 143 -7.14 -0.26 5.02
CA ASP A 143 -8.18 -1.03 4.36
C ASP A 143 -7.59 -1.79 3.17
N PHE A 144 -7.47 -3.09 3.29
CA PHE A 144 -7.04 -3.98 2.21
C PHE A 144 -8.25 -4.37 1.36
N LEU A 145 -8.40 -3.71 0.21
CA LEU A 145 -9.50 -3.91 -0.72
C LEU A 145 -9.10 -4.98 -1.73
N LYS A 146 -9.78 -6.12 -1.71
CA LYS A 146 -9.43 -7.29 -2.52
C LYS A 146 -10.22 -7.33 -3.81
N GLY A 147 -9.58 -7.80 -4.89
CA GLY A 147 -10.17 -7.86 -6.22
C GLY A 147 -9.98 -6.58 -7.06
N PRO A 148 -10.61 -6.50 -8.25
CA PRO A 148 -10.35 -5.46 -9.23
C PRO A 148 -11.02 -4.14 -8.85
N MET A 149 -10.23 -3.19 -8.36
CA MET A 149 -10.68 -1.86 -7.97
C MET A 149 -10.49 -0.80 -9.08
N ALA A 150 -10.03 -1.19 -10.27
CA ALA A 150 -9.73 -0.26 -11.36
C ALA A 150 -10.95 0.54 -11.84
N ALA A 151 -12.15 -0.02 -11.76
CA ALA A 151 -13.38 0.71 -12.08
C ALA A 151 -13.62 1.94 -11.17
N LEU A 152 -13.10 1.95 -9.94
CA LEU A 152 -13.20 3.09 -9.03
C LEU A 152 -11.94 3.96 -9.02
N TYR A 153 -10.77 3.32 -8.97
CA TYR A 153 -9.51 3.98 -8.65
C TYR A 153 -8.54 4.03 -9.83
N GLY A 154 -8.97 3.56 -11.00
CA GLY A 154 -8.18 3.57 -12.23
C GLY A 154 -7.09 2.50 -12.23
N ARG A 155 -5.99 2.81 -12.91
CA ARG A 155 -4.89 1.89 -13.18
C ARG A 155 -4.41 1.17 -11.92
N GLY A 156 -4.39 -0.15 -11.94
CA GLY A 156 -3.91 -0.96 -10.83
C GLY A 156 -4.04 -2.46 -11.06
N GLU A 157 -3.50 -3.20 -10.12
CA GLU A 157 -3.47 -4.66 -10.16
C GLU A 157 -4.87 -5.27 -9.99
N ALA A 158 -5.06 -6.44 -10.60
CA ALA A 158 -6.30 -7.20 -10.48
C ALA A 158 -6.52 -7.76 -9.07
N GLY A 159 -5.44 -7.94 -8.29
CA GLY A 159 -5.48 -8.57 -6.98
C GLY A 159 -6.12 -7.71 -5.90
N GLY A 160 -5.94 -6.39 -5.97
CA GLY A 160 -6.44 -5.46 -4.97
C GLY A 160 -5.55 -4.24 -4.77
N LEU A 161 -5.90 -3.44 -3.79
CA LEU A 161 -5.14 -2.26 -3.37
C LEU A 161 -5.28 -2.00 -1.86
N LEU A 162 -4.39 -1.18 -1.32
CA LEU A 162 -4.46 -0.68 0.05
C LEU A 162 -5.02 0.75 0.06
N ASN A 163 -6.09 0.99 0.82
CA ASN A 163 -6.52 2.33 1.17
C ASN A 163 -6.03 2.69 2.57
N ILE A 164 -5.33 3.81 2.69
CA ILE A 164 -4.88 4.38 3.95
C ILE A 164 -5.86 5.48 4.34
N ASN A 165 -6.55 5.29 5.45
CA ASN A 165 -7.36 6.33 6.06
C ASN A 165 -6.51 7.07 7.09
N THR A 166 -6.39 8.37 6.93
CA THR A 166 -5.62 9.20 7.87
C THR A 166 -6.52 9.76 8.96
N LYS A 167 -5.96 9.93 10.15
CA LYS A 167 -6.60 10.67 11.23
C LYS A 167 -6.95 12.07 10.75
N LYS A 168 -8.09 12.61 11.21
CA LYS A 168 -8.58 13.94 10.84
C LYS A 168 -8.46 14.91 12.01
N PRO A 169 -8.43 16.23 11.75
CA PRO A 169 -8.59 17.24 12.78
C PRO A 169 -9.88 17.05 13.57
N GLU A 170 -9.80 17.21 14.89
CA GLU A 170 -10.92 17.08 15.83
C GLU A 170 -11.20 18.41 16.51
N TRP A 171 -12.47 18.63 16.91
CA TRP A 171 -12.88 19.82 17.66
C TRP A 171 -12.71 19.67 19.16
N GLU A 172 -12.36 18.47 19.61
CA GLU A 172 -11.90 18.21 20.97
C GLU A 172 -10.37 18.26 21.01
N ARG A 173 -9.82 19.04 21.98
CA ARG A 173 -8.37 19.14 22.11
C ARG A 173 -7.81 17.83 22.65
N SER A 174 -6.82 17.30 21.96
CA SER A 174 -6.11 16.10 22.38
C SER A 174 -4.65 16.18 21.96
N SER A 175 -3.77 15.69 22.81
CA SER A 175 -2.34 15.52 22.51
C SER A 175 -1.93 14.10 22.84
N GLU A 176 -1.01 13.54 22.06
CA GLU A 176 -0.45 12.21 22.31
C GLU A 176 1.05 12.23 22.07
N VAL A 177 1.80 11.69 23.03
CA VAL A 177 3.24 11.38 22.91
C VAL A 177 3.38 9.87 22.91
N ASN A 178 4.15 9.33 21.96
CA ASN A 178 4.50 7.93 21.93
C ASN A 178 6.03 7.80 21.86
N LEU A 179 6.62 7.06 22.82
CA LEU A 179 8.04 6.75 22.86
C LEU A 179 8.22 5.25 22.78
N ARG A 180 9.15 4.79 21.95
CA ARG A 180 9.44 3.37 21.75
C ARG A 180 10.93 3.11 21.69
N ALA A 181 11.36 2.02 22.31
CA ALA A 181 12.70 1.47 22.21
C ALA A 181 12.63 -0.05 21.99
N ASN A 182 13.52 -0.57 21.15
CA ASN A 182 13.60 -1.98 20.80
C ASN A 182 15.00 -2.53 21.09
N SER A 183 15.11 -3.82 21.39
CA SER A 183 16.38 -4.49 21.70
C SER A 183 17.38 -4.54 20.52
N LEU A 184 16.92 -4.24 19.29
CA LEU A 184 17.79 -4.09 18.11
C LEU A 184 18.23 -2.63 17.90
N GLU A 185 18.25 -1.81 18.97
CA GLU A 185 18.64 -0.39 18.93
C GLU A 185 17.77 0.42 17.96
N LYS A 186 16.46 0.12 17.90
CA LYS A 186 15.47 0.90 17.15
C LYS A 186 14.74 1.83 18.12
N TYR A 187 14.85 3.13 17.90
CA TYR A 187 14.26 4.17 18.76
C TYR A 187 13.27 5.00 17.95
N ARG A 188 12.13 5.28 18.56
CA ARG A 188 11.11 6.13 17.95
C ARG A 188 10.50 7.07 18.98
N ALA A 189 10.29 8.31 18.57
CA ALA A 189 9.48 9.28 19.29
C ALA A 189 8.44 9.89 18.32
N SER A 190 7.20 10.00 18.75
CA SER A 190 6.16 10.69 17.98
C SER A 190 5.33 11.60 18.90
N PHE A 191 4.84 12.68 18.31
CA PHE A 191 3.93 13.62 18.92
C PHE A 191 2.79 13.93 17.96
N GLU A 192 1.60 13.96 18.49
CA GLU A 192 0.38 14.31 17.78
C GLU A 192 -0.44 15.31 18.60
N HIS A 193 -1.01 16.30 17.94
CA HIS A 193 -1.88 17.28 18.57
C HIS A 193 -3.01 17.67 17.64
N THR A 194 -4.23 17.72 18.15
CA THR A 194 -5.41 18.22 17.45
C THR A 194 -6.16 19.20 18.35
N ALA A 195 -6.70 20.25 17.76
CA ALA A 195 -7.51 21.24 18.48
C ALA A 195 -8.35 22.07 17.50
N PRO A 196 -9.46 22.66 17.94
CA PRO A 196 -10.13 23.71 17.20
C PRO A 196 -9.33 25.03 17.26
N ILE A 197 -9.32 25.74 16.13
CA ILE A 197 -8.95 27.16 16.04
C ILE A 197 -10.20 28.01 16.29
N SER A 198 -11.35 27.52 15.81
CA SER A 198 -12.68 28.10 15.99
C SER A 198 -13.74 27.00 15.86
N ASP A 199 -15.00 27.31 16.02
CA ASP A 199 -16.12 26.38 15.80
C ASP A 199 -16.13 25.84 14.36
N ALA A 200 -15.58 26.58 13.41
CA ALA A 200 -15.55 26.21 11.99
C ALA A 200 -14.21 25.60 11.54
N VAL A 201 -13.11 25.75 12.29
CA VAL A 201 -11.76 25.36 11.86
C VAL A 201 -11.08 24.55 12.94
N ALA A 202 -10.64 23.35 12.59
CA ALA A 202 -9.79 22.51 13.43
C ALA A 202 -8.49 22.13 12.69
N TYR A 203 -7.45 21.84 13.44
CA TYR A 203 -6.17 21.38 12.91
C TYR A 203 -5.67 20.13 13.63
N ARG A 204 -4.80 19.38 12.94
CA ARG A 204 -4.01 18.30 13.51
C ARG A 204 -2.57 18.43 13.03
N ILE A 205 -1.63 18.16 13.90
CA ILE A 205 -0.21 18.09 13.58
C ILE A 205 0.33 16.77 14.12
N ALA A 206 1.01 16.00 13.28
CA ALA A 206 1.73 14.81 13.68
C ALA A 206 3.20 14.93 13.28
N VAL A 207 4.09 14.55 14.20
CA VAL A 207 5.55 14.50 13.99
C VAL A 207 6.06 13.16 14.49
N ALA A 208 6.97 12.55 13.74
CA ALA A 208 7.68 11.37 14.21
C ALA A 208 9.16 11.41 13.80
N HIS A 209 9.99 10.85 14.64
CA HIS A 209 11.41 10.62 14.39
C HIS A 209 11.77 9.20 14.75
N GLU A 210 12.51 8.54 13.88
CA GLU A 210 13.05 7.20 14.08
C GLU A 210 14.54 7.21 13.84
N ASP A 211 15.29 6.53 14.72
CA ASP A 211 16.70 6.20 14.55
C ASP A 211 16.82 4.70 14.80
N ASN A 212 17.07 3.95 13.72
CA ASN A 212 17.01 2.50 13.73
C ASN A 212 18.34 1.90 13.31
N GLN A 213 18.93 1.10 14.17
CA GLN A 213 19.92 0.12 13.80
C GLN A 213 19.24 -1.16 13.32
N SER A 214 20.00 -2.05 12.73
CA SER A 214 19.55 -3.37 12.32
C SER A 214 20.35 -4.46 13.04
N PHE A 215 19.81 -5.67 13.11
CA PHE A 215 20.60 -6.83 13.47
C PHE A 215 21.68 -7.17 12.43
N ARG A 216 21.56 -6.59 11.23
CA ARG A 216 22.53 -6.74 10.14
C ARG A 216 23.64 -5.70 10.27
N ASP A 217 24.88 -6.15 10.04
CA ASP A 217 26.06 -5.31 10.13
C ASP A 217 25.95 -4.11 9.16
N HIS A 218 26.33 -2.91 9.59
CA HIS A 218 26.35 -1.68 8.79
C HIS A 218 25.00 -1.24 8.20
N VAL A 219 23.88 -1.82 8.64
CA VAL A 219 22.55 -1.43 8.17
C VAL A 219 21.86 -0.56 9.20
N GLN A 220 21.53 0.65 8.82
CA GLN A 220 20.89 1.65 9.68
C GLN A 220 19.95 2.54 8.87
N SER A 221 19.00 3.20 9.55
CA SER A 221 18.13 4.21 8.93
C SER A 221 17.69 5.25 9.93
N GLU A 222 17.58 6.49 9.48
CA GLU A 222 16.96 7.61 10.19
C GLU A 222 15.78 8.14 9.38
N ARG A 223 14.64 8.40 10.02
CA ARG A 223 13.45 8.92 9.36
C ARG A 223 12.83 10.07 10.16
N TRP A 224 12.51 11.15 9.44
CA TRP A 224 11.70 12.25 9.90
C TRP A 224 10.39 12.28 9.16
N PHE A 225 9.32 12.46 9.89
CA PHE A 225 7.97 12.59 9.38
C PHE A 225 7.27 13.80 10.00
N PHE A 226 6.55 14.57 9.16
CA PHE A 226 5.74 15.70 9.59
C PHE A 226 4.46 15.77 8.77
N SER A 227 3.30 15.85 9.43
CA SER A 227 1.99 15.89 8.77
C SER A 227 1.09 16.95 9.42
N PRO A 228 1.04 18.16 8.88
CA PRO A 228 0.04 19.17 9.23
C PRO A 228 -1.24 18.97 8.43
N GLN A 229 -2.39 19.09 9.10
CA GLN A 229 -3.72 18.95 8.55
C GLN A 229 -4.64 20.06 9.03
N LEU A 230 -5.64 20.41 8.22
CA LEU A 230 -6.65 21.40 8.55
C LEU A 230 -8.00 20.94 8.00
N THR A 231 -9.04 21.10 8.82
CA THR A 231 -10.43 20.96 8.37
C THR A 231 -11.14 22.30 8.60
N TRP A 232 -11.81 22.78 7.56
CA TRP A 232 -12.62 23.98 7.58
C TRP A 232 -14.06 23.69 7.16
N LYS A 233 -15.00 23.81 8.09
CA LYS A 233 -16.44 23.82 7.84
C LYS A 233 -16.81 25.22 7.31
N ILE A 234 -16.86 25.36 5.98
CA ILE A 234 -17.19 26.64 5.30
C ILE A 234 -18.65 26.99 5.55
N SER A 235 -19.52 25.98 5.58
CA SER A 235 -20.93 26.05 5.97
C SER A 235 -21.36 24.67 6.48
N ASP A 236 -22.62 24.55 6.92
CA ASP A 236 -23.20 23.26 7.34
C ASP A 236 -23.17 22.19 6.24
N SER A 237 -23.18 22.62 4.97
CA SER A 237 -23.19 21.73 3.80
C SER A 237 -21.84 21.67 3.08
N THR A 238 -20.81 22.42 3.49
CA THR A 238 -19.53 22.51 2.76
C THR A 238 -18.35 22.42 3.69
N GLN A 239 -17.49 21.44 3.45
CA GLN A 239 -16.25 21.23 4.19
C GLN A 239 -15.05 21.19 3.26
N LEU A 240 -13.95 21.81 3.68
CA LEU A 240 -12.66 21.77 3.03
C LEU A 240 -11.65 21.11 3.98
N ASP A 241 -10.99 20.05 3.51
CA ASP A 241 -9.91 19.38 4.21
C ASP A 241 -8.60 19.59 3.46
N PHE A 242 -7.56 19.93 4.18
CA PHE A 242 -6.19 19.98 3.71
C PHE A 242 -5.36 18.98 4.50
N ASP A 243 -4.70 18.05 3.80
CA ASP A 243 -3.77 17.08 4.34
C ASP A 243 -2.41 17.23 3.68
N SER A 244 -1.33 17.07 4.44
CA SER A 244 0.01 17.01 3.87
C SER A 244 0.94 16.09 4.65
N GLU A 245 1.94 15.56 3.97
CA GLU A 245 2.99 14.72 4.55
C GLU A 245 4.35 15.11 3.99
N PHE A 246 5.32 15.17 4.86
CA PHE A 246 6.72 15.41 4.54
C PHE A 246 7.54 14.30 5.18
N THR A 247 8.15 13.46 4.35
CA THR A 247 9.01 12.38 4.80
C THR A 247 10.42 12.60 4.29
N ARG A 248 11.38 12.42 5.18
CA ARG A 248 12.80 12.27 4.83
C ARG A 248 13.31 11.00 5.50
N GLN A 249 13.87 10.10 4.70
CA GLN A 249 14.53 8.91 5.17
C GLN A 249 15.95 8.86 4.61
N ASP A 250 16.91 8.70 5.50
CA ASP A 250 18.32 8.45 5.20
C ASP A 250 18.65 7.03 5.71
N GLY A 251 19.27 6.18 4.89
CA GLY A 251 19.56 4.82 5.36
C GLY A 251 20.42 4.01 4.40
N THR A 252 20.93 2.89 4.90
CA THR A 252 21.73 1.94 4.14
C THR A 252 20.86 1.21 3.12
N PHE A 253 21.29 1.17 1.86
CA PHE A 253 20.61 0.41 0.82
C PHE A 253 21.08 -1.05 0.87
N ASP A 254 20.26 -1.92 1.48
CA ASP A 254 20.61 -3.31 1.76
C ASP A 254 19.82 -4.30 0.89
N ARG A 255 20.52 -5.16 0.16
CA ARG A 255 19.94 -6.24 -0.65
C ARG A 255 19.74 -7.55 0.11
N GLY A 256 20.09 -7.57 1.39
CA GLY A 256 20.06 -8.79 2.20
C GLY A 256 21.25 -9.70 1.91
N VAL A 257 21.03 -11.01 1.98
CA VAL A 257 22.05 -12.06 1.79
C VAL A 257 21.91 -12.74 0.43
N SER A 258 22.92 -13.55 0.07
CA SER A 258 22.94 -14.32 -1.17
C SER A 258 23.03 -15.81 -0.88
N SER A 259 22.48 -16.64 -1.75
CA SER A 259 22.63 -18.09 -1.72
C SER A 259 23.72 -18.56 -2.68
N TYR A 260 24.28 -19.71 -2.41
CA TYR A 260 25.19 -20.42 -3.33
C TYR A 260 24.63 -21.79 -3.66
N GLN A 261 24.52 -22.11 -4.95
CA GLN A 261 23.90 -23.35 -5.42
C GLN A 261 22.51 -23.62 -4.78
N LYS A 262 21.73 -22.54 -4.59
CA LYS A 262 20.40 -22.56 -3.94
C LYS A 262 20.41 -22.92 -2.45
N GLN A 263 21.55 -22.87 -1.80
CA GLN A 263 21.70 -23.08 -0.35
C GLN A 263 21.96 -21.75 0.35
N PHE A 264 21.39 -21.56 1.53
CA PHE A 264 21.65 -20.41 2.38
C PHE A 264 23.01 -20.63 3.08
N VAL A 265 24.03 -19.95 2.60
CA VAL A 265 25.43 -20.13 3.03
C VAL A 265 25.95 -18.96 3.86
N MET A 266 25.24 -17.86 3.89
CA MET A 266 25.66 -16.64 4.59
C MET A 266 24.97 -16.51 5.94
N ASP A 267 25.69 -15.95 6.92
CA ASP A 267 25.07 -15.47 8.16
C ASP A 267 24.07 -14.36 7.80
N PRO A 268 22.81 -14.40 8.29
CA PRO A 268 21.83 -13.34 8.11
C PRO A 268 22.31 -11.93 8.51
N LYS A 269 23.29 -11.81 9.40
CA LYS A 269 23.87 -10.54 9.83
C LYS A 269 24.78 -9.91 8.79
N THR A 270 25.39 -10.72 7.89
CA THR A 270 26.40 -10.25 6.94
C THR A 270 25.85 -9.19 5.99
N PHE A 271 26.43 -7.99 5.99
CA PHE A 271 26.15 -6.96 5.01
C PHE A 271 26.87 -7.27 3.69
N THR A 272 26.13 -7.28 2.59
CA THR A 272 26.69 -7.60 1.26
C THR A 272 27.06 -6.34 0.44
N GLY A 273 26.72 -5.17 0.96
CA GLY A 273 27.01 -3.87 0.34
C GLY A 273 28.40 -3.34 0.65
N GLU A 274 28.54 -2.02 0.68
CA GLU A 274 29.76 -1.29 0.97
C GLU A 274 29.44 -0.09 1.87
N PRO A 275 29.94 -0.04 3.13
CA PRO A 275 29.67 1.08 4.03
C PRO A 275 30.09 2.44 3.47
N ASP A 276 31.19 2.49 2.70
CA ASP A 276 31.72 3.72 2.09
C ASP A 276 30.82 4.25 0.94
N ASP A 277 29.82 3.52 0.48
CA ASP A 277 28.79 4.03 -0.41
C ASP A 277 27.85 5.05 0.29
N GLY A 278 27.82 5.04 1.62
CA GLY A 278 26.99 5.93 2.45
C GLY A 278 25.49 5.60 2.36
N ASN A 279 24.68 6.54 2.80
CA ASN A 279 23.24 6.37 2.85
C ASN A 279 22.55 6.75 1.54
N HIS A 280 21.48 6.03 1.22
CA HIS A 280 20.46 6.54 0.32
C HIS A 280 19.62 7.58 1.05
N ILE A 281 19.22 8.62 0.32
CA ILE A 281 18.35 9.69 0.81
C ILE A 281 17.06 9.63 0.01
N GLN A 282 15.96 9.46 0.73
CA GLN A 282 14.61 9.57 0.16
C GLN A 282 13.90 10.78 0.76
N LYS A 283 13.26 11.56 -0.12
CA LYS A 283 12.37 12.67 0.26
C LYS A 283 11.04 12.47 -0.45
N ASP A 284 9.97 12.64 0.28
CA ASP A 284 8.59 12.53 -0.24
C ASP A 284 7.78 13.69 0.34
N HIS A 285 7.13 14.45 -0.54
CA HIS A 285 6.23 15.52 -0.18
C HIS A 285 4.88 15.24 -0.83
N PHE A 286 3.85 15.18 -0.01
CA PHE A 286 2.49 14.92 -0.44
C PHE A 286 1.56 16.01 0.09
N TYR A 287 0.64 16.45 -0.77
CA TYR A 287 -0.41 17.41 -0.45
C TYR A 287 -1.72 16.92 -1.02
N GLN A 288 -2.79 17.03 -0.24
CA GLN A 288 -4.16 16.71 -0.67
C GLN A 288 -5.12 17.78 -0.18
N LEU A 289 -5.94 18.29 -1.08
CA LEU A 289 -7.04 19.21 -0.77
C LEU A 289 -8.34 18.52 -1.17
N ARG A 290 -9.31 18.45 -0.28
CA ARG A 290 -10.61 17.83 -0.52
C ARG A 290 -11.72 18.82 -0.16
N LEU A 291 -12.64 19.05 -1.09
CA LEU A 291 -13.85 19.85 -0.90
C LEU A 291 -15.05 18.93 -1.02
N ALA A 292 -15.78 18.76 0.08
CA ALA A 292 -17.07 18.07 0.10
C ALA A 292 -18.20 19.10 0.17
N HIS A 293 -19.23 18.91 -0.67
CA HIS A 293 -20.43 19.74 -0.67
C HIS A 293 -21.68 18.88 -0.75
N GLN A 294 -22.59 19.06 0.19
CA GLN A 294 -23.91 18.43 0.24
C GLN A 294 -24.92 19.39 -0.40
N PHE A 295 -25.50 19.02 -1.53
CA PHE A 295 -26.54 19.83 -2.19
C PHE A 295 -27.88 19.71 -1.49
N ASN A 296 -28.23 18.50 -1.08
CA ASN A 296 -29.40 18.11 -0.32
C ASN A 296 -29.19 16.71 0.28
N ASP A 297 -30.21 16.11 0.89
CA ASP A 297 -30.08 14.81 1.56
C ASP A 297 -29.68 13.67 0.61
N ASP A 298 -30.01 13.78 -0.66
CA ASP A 298 -29.78 12.74 -1.66
C ASP A 298 -28.49 12.96 -2.48
N TRP A 299 -27.99 14.18 -2.61
CA TRP A 299 -26.93 14.52 -3.55
C TRP A 299 -25.75 15.21 -2.88
N LYS A 300 -24.55 14.70 -3.13
CA LYS A 300 -23.30 15.30 -2.69
C LYS A 300 -22.24 15.31 -3.79
N MET A 301 -21.28 16.21 -3.67
CA MET A 301 -20.13 16.33 -4.56
C MET A 301 -18.85 16.36 -3.74
N ASN A 302 -17.85 15.57 -4.16
CA ASN A 302 -16.51 15.60 -3.62
C ASN A 302 -15.52 16.01 -4.72
N ASN A 303 -14.70 17.00 -4.44
CA ASN A 303 -13.56 17.35 -5.28
C ASN A 303 -12.28 17.07 -4.51
N ALA A 304 -11.29 16.53 -5.19
CA ALA A 304 -9.99 16.27 -4.58
C ALA A 304 -8.85 16.66 -5.53
N LEU A 305 -7.85 17.32 -5.00
CA LEU A 305 -6.60 17.63 -5.68
C LEU A 305 -5.47 17.03 -4.86
N SER A 306 -4.60 16.24 -5.48
CA SER A 306 -3.36 15.81 -4.85
C SER A 306 -2.14 16.20 -5.67
N VAL A 307 -1.06 16.52 -4.97
CA VAL A 307 0.25 16.80 -5.55
C VAL A 307 1.30 16.00 -4.78
N LYS A 308 2.18 15.32 -5.50
CA LYS A 308 3.28 14.54 -4.89
C LYS A 308 4.59 14.83 -5.62
N ASP A 309 5.67 14.96 -4.84
CA ASP A 309 7.06 15.04 -5.30
C ASP A 309 7.90 14.08 -4.48
N THR A 310 8.60 13.16 -5.16
CA THR A 310 9.45 12.17 -4.48
C THR A 310 10.80 12.06 -5.17
N GLN A 311 11.87 11.98 -4.40
CA GLN A 311 13.22 11.70 -4.87
C GLN A 311 13.86 10.61 -4.01
N LEU A 312 14.53 9.66 -4.66
CA LEU A 312 15.43 8.67 -4.06
C LEU A 312 16.79 8.75 -4.72
N LYS A 313 17.85 8.97 -3.95
CA LYS A 313 19.21 9.03 -4.48
C LYS A 313 20.26 8.43 -3.54
N GLY A 314 21.31 7.87 -4.09
CA GLY A 314 22.45 7.33 -3.34
C GLY A 314 23.27 6.32 -4.11
N PHE A 315 24.41 5.93 -3.51
CA PHE A 315 25.24 4.85 -4.02
C PHE A 315 24.92 3.53 -3.30
N SER A 316 25.13 2.42 -4.00
CA SER A 316 25.04 1.08 -3.41
C SER A 316 25.96 0.11 -4.13
N SER A 317 26.64 -0.76 -3.38
CA SER A 317 27.24 -1.96 -3.90
C SER A 317 26.29 -3.14 -3.65
N GLU A 318 26.00 -3.91 -4.70
CA GLU A 318 24.92 -4.90 -4.68
C GLU A 318 25.42 -6.27 -5.13
N PRO A 319 25.01 -7.38 -4.50
CA PRO A 319 25.34 -8.73 -4.88
C PRO A 319 24.99 -9.02 -6.35
N ARG A 320 25.86 -9.77 -7.02
CA ARG A 320 25.63 -10.19 -8.39
C ARG A 320 25.75 -11.69 -8.59
N ARG A 321 26.83 -12.30 -8.11
CA ARG A 321 27.03 -13.75 -8.10
C ARG A 321 28.12 -14.15 -7.11
N ILE A 322 28.06 -15.35 -6.57
CA ILE A 322 29.15 -15.98 -5.85
C ILE A 322 29.97 -16.81 -6.86
N GLN A 323 31.29 -16.69 -6.82
CA GLN A 323 32.21 -17.43 -7.69
C GLN A 323 32.17 -18.93 -7.37
N SER A 324 32.83 -19.74 -8.23
CA SER A 324 32.88 -21.20 -8.09
C SER A 324 33.60 -21.69 -6.84
N ASP A 325 34.36 -20.82 -6.15
CA ASP A 325 34.97 -21.08 -4.86
C ASP A 325 33.96 -21.14 -3.69
N GLY A 326 32.68 -20.76 -3.96
CA GLY A 326 31.61 -20.69 -2.97
C GLY A 326 31.81 -19.61 -1.89
N ARG A 327 32.70 -18.66 -2.11
CA ARG A 327 33.17 -17.70 -1.11
C ARG A 327 33.25 -16.27 -1.61
N THR A 328 33.76 -16.06 -2.80
CA THR A 328 33.91 -14.70 -3.38
C THR A 328 32.63 -14.22 -3.98
N LEU A 329 32.02 -13.19 -3.36
CA LEU A 329 30.81 -12.51 -3.86
C LEU A 329 31.22 -11.33 -4.74
N GLU A 330 30.96 -11.44 -6.04
CA GLU A 330 31.07 -10.31 -6.97
C GLU A 330 29.92 -9.35 -6.78
N ARG A 331 30.23 -8.06 -6.78
CA ARG A 331 29.25 -6.98 -6.60
C ARG A 331 29.19 -6.08 -7.83
N GLN A 332 28.07 -5.40 -8.01
CA GLN A 332 27.92 -4.25 -8.89
C GLN A 332 27.77 -2.99 -8.04
N ARG A 333 28.47 -1.93 -8.40
CA ARG A 333 28.24 -0.62 -7.80
C ARG A 333 27.26 0.17 -8.63
N ARG A 334 26.31 0.86 -7.98
CA ARG A 334 25.30 1.70 -8.61
C ARG A 334 25.21 3.05 -7.92
N TYR A 335 24.85 4.06 -8.69
CA TYR A 335 24.27 5.30 -8.19
C TYR A 335 22.87 5.46 -8.79
N ARG A 336 21.92 5.90 -7.98
CA ARG A 336 20.56 6.23 -8.41
C ARG A 336 20.23 7.66 -8.08
N ASP A 337 19.52 8.35 -8.99
CA ASP A 337 18.80 9.59 -8.73
C ASP A 337 17.46 9.49 -9.48
N ASN A 338 16.47 8.94 -8.78
CA ASN A 338 15.13 8.71 -9.30
C ASN A 338 14.19 9.78 -8.74
N LYS A 339 13.36 10.39 -9.60
CA LYS A 339 12.37 11.41 -9.21
C LYS A 339 11.01 11.10 -9.79
N SER A 340 9.97 11.32 -9.00
CA SER A 340 8.57 11.18 -9.42
C SER A 340 7.78 12.41 -9.01
N ASP A 341 7.08 13.02 -9.97
CA ASP A 341 6.15 14.14 -9.75
C ASP A 341 4.75 13.66 -10.20
N ASP A 342 3.74 13.88 -9.39
CA ASP A 342 2.35 13.51 -9.70
C ASP A 342 1.39 14.64 -9.31
N ILE A 343 0.43 14.94 -10.18
CA ILE A 343 -0.71 15.81 -9.90
C ILE A 343 -1.98 15.12 -10.36
N LEU A 344 -2.98 15.09 -9.51
CA LEU A 344 -4.26 14.44 -9.75
C LEU A 344 -5.40 15.33 -9.26
N PHE A 345 -6.38 15.57 -10.12
CA PHE A 345 -7.65 16.19 -9.77
C PHE A 345 -8.79 15.21 -10.04
N GLN A 346 -9.69 15.05 -9.08
CA GLN A 346 -10.87 14.19 -9.17
C GLN A 346 -12.11 14.96 -8.74
N THR A 347 -13.21 14.74 -9.45
CA THR A 347 -14.56 15.18 -9.05
C THR A 347 -15.45 13.95 -9.00
N GLU A 348 -16.22 13.81 -7.93
CA GLU A 348 -17.21 12.76 -7.73
C GLU A 348 -18.55 13.41 -7.40
N VAL A 349 -19.61 12.98 -8.08
CA VAL A 349 -21.01 13.31 -7.75
C VAL A 349 -21.69 12.01 -7.35
N LEU A 350 -22.23 12.01 -6.15
CA LEU A 350 -22.92 10.85 -5.57
C LEU A 350 -24.38 11.24 -5.36
N GLY A 351 -25.29 10.35 -5.74
CA GLY A 351 -26.71 10.60 -5.64
C GLY A 351 -27.51 9.36 -5.26
N THR A 352 -28.55 9.54 -4.46
CA THR A 352 -29.54 8.51 -4.15
C THR A 352 -30.83 8.85 -4.89
N ILE A 353 -31.38 7.87 -5.62
CA ILE A 353 -32.63 8.00 -6.35
C ILE A 353 -33.58 6.93 -5.85
N GLN A 354 -34.68 7.35 -5.22
CA GLN A 354 -35.72 6.45 -4.76
C GLN A 354 -36.79 6.30 -5.82
N GLN A 355 -37.07 5.06 -6.22
CA GLN A 355 -38.16 4.68 -7.12
C GLN A 355 -39.07 3.65 -6.42
N ASP A 356 -40.28 3.46 -6.94
CA ASP A 356 -41.26 2.53 -6.35
C ASP A 356 -40.75 1.08 -6.31
N TRP A 357 -39.85 0.70 -7.24
CA TRP A 357 -39.38 -0.67 -7.41
C TRP A 357 -37.94 -0.88 -6.96
N ALA A 358 -37.17 0.19 -6.75
CA ALA A 358 -35.76 0.11 -6.34
C ALA A 358 -35.24 1.43 -5.80
N ARG A 359 -34.19 1.35 -4.96
CA ARG A 359 -33.32 2.46 -4.58
C ARG A 359 -32.02 2.35 -5.37
N HIS A 360 -31.64 3.44 -6.03
CA HIS A 360 -30.41 3.57 -6.79
C HIS A 360 -29.41 4.43 -6.03
N GLU A 361 -28.15 4.06 -6.02
CA GLU A 361 -27.04 4.86 -5.54
C GLU A 361 -26.02 5.05 -6.67
N VAL A 362 -26.06 6.23 -7.25
CA VAL A 362 -25.35 6.55 -8.48
C VAL A 362 -24.10 7.36 -8.17
N LEU A 363 -22.97 6.91 -8.71
CA LEU A 363 -21.69 7.64 -8.72
C LEU A 363 -21.33 8.02 -10.14
N LEU A 364 -21.08 9.30 -10.37
CA LEU A 364 -20.41 9.83 -11.55
C LEU A 364 -19.09 10.47 -11.10
N SER A 365 -17.97 10.05 -11.67
CA SER A 365 -16.69 10.70 -11.37
C SER A 365 -15.84 10.96 -12.61
N THR A 366 -15.06 12.04 -12.54
CA THR A 366 -14.04 12.39 -13.52
C THR A 366 -12.71 12.53 -12.87
N GLU A 367 -11.64 12.16 -13.57
CA GLU A 367 -10.27 12.25 -13.09
C GLU A 367 -9.37 12.84 -14.19
N LEU A 368 -8.55 13.80 -13.81
CA LEU A 368 -7.52 14.41 -14.66
C LEU A 368 -6.18 14.33 -13.92
N GLY A 369 -5.15 13.92 -14.60
CA GLY A 369 -3.85 13.86 -13.94
C GLY A 369 -2.66 13.76 -14.87
N GLN A 370 -1.50 14.00 -14.28
CA GLN A 370 -0.21 13.85 -14.93
C GLN A 370 0.78 13.27 -13.93
N MET A 371 1.53 12.27 -14.37
CA MET A 371 2.68 11.74 -13.65
C MET A 371 3.92 11.90 -14.52
N LYS A 372 5.05 12.23 -13.90
CA LYS A 372 6.35 12.27 -14.52
C LYS A 372 7.34 11.47 -13.69
N TYR A 373 8.03 10.52 -14.30
CA TYR A 373 9.03 9.70 -13.65
C TYR A 373 10.36 9.79 -14.39
N ARG A 374 11.41 10.11 -13.66
CA ARG A 374 12.78 10.26 -14.19
C ARG A 374 13.70 9.29 -13.49
N GLN A 375 14.45 8.53 -14.26
CA GLN A 375 15.47 7.61 -13.75
C GLN A 375 16.84 7.99 -14.29
N LEU A 376 17.78 8.22 -13.38
CA LEU A 376 19.18 8.31 -13.70
C LEU A 376 19.93 7.25 -12.90
N GLN A 377 20.63 6.37 -13.58
CA GLN A 377 21.47 5.37 -12.93
C GLN A 377 22.86 5.33 -13.57
N LEU A 378 23.87 5.32 -12.74
CA LEU A 378 25.23 4.94 -13.08
C LEU A 378 25.47 3.52 -12.59
N ARG A 379 26.20 2.70 -13.32
CA ARG A 379 26.45 1.31 -12.90
C ARG A 379 27.75 0.76 -13.44
N ARG A 380 28.47 0.04 -12.59
CA ARG A 380 29.63 -0.77 -12.98
C ARG A 380 29.56 -2.14 -12.30
N ASN A 381 29.74 -3.16 -13.11
CA ASN A 381 29.86 -4.52 -12.64
C ASN A 381 31.32 -4.83 -12.26
N HIS A 382 31.53 -5.77 -11.35
CA HIS A 382 32.83 -6.37 -11.10
C HIS A 382 33.47 -6.87 -12.40
N SER A 383 34.77 -6.64 -12.54
CA SER A 383 35.63 -7.22 -13.60
C SER A 383 37.06 -7.35 -13.08
N GLY A 384 37.90 -8.10 -13.78
CA GLY A 384 39.31 -8.24 -13.41
C GLY A 384 40.09 -6.93 -13.35
N SER A 385 39.76 -5.95 -14.24
CA SER A 385 40.34 -4.62 -14.24
C SER A 385 39.69 -3.63 -13.28
N MET A 386 38.48 -3.92 -12.81
CA MET A 386 37.68 -3.10 -11.90
C MET A 386 37.09 -4.01 -10.82
N PRO A 387 37.89 -4.51 -9.86
CA PRO A 387 37.44 -5.45 -8.85
C PRO A 387 36.45 -4.77 -7.89
N ASN A 388 35.35 -5.46 -7.59
CA ASN A 388 34.41 -5.12 -6.54
C ASN A 388 33.80 -6.42 -6.02
N SER A 389 34.46 -7.06 -5.07
CA SER A 389 34.05 -8.32 -4.48
C SER A 389 34.38 -8.34 -2.99
N ILE A 390 33.69 -9.20 -2.25
CA ILE A 390 33.95 -9.48 -0.84
C ILE A 390 33.92 -10.99 -0.59
N ASP A 391 34.59 -11.40 0.48
CA ASP A 391 34.46 -12.74 1.06
C ASP A 391 33.17 -12.80 1.88
N ILE A 392 32.28 -13.75 1.61
CA ILE A 392 30.96 -13.83 2.32
C ILE A 392 31.11 -14.31 3.77
N TYR A 393 32.22 -14.92 4.15
CA TYR A 393 32.46 -15.41 5.50
C TYR A 393 33.34 -14.48 6.33
N ALA A 394 34.10 -13.60 5.69
CA ALA A 394 34.98 -12.64 6.34
C ALA A 394 35.08 -11.35 5.49
N PRO A 395 33.98 -10.57 5.38
CA PRO A 395 33.93 -9.41 4.50
C PRO A 395 34.94 -8.34 4.96
N ILE A 396 35.71 -7.82 4.00
CA ILE A 396 36.61 -6.67 4.17
C ILE A 396 36.10 -5.55 3.31
N TYR A 397 35.66 -4.47 3.93
CA TYR A 397 35.12 -3.30 3.29
C TYR A 397 36.18 -2.22 3.05
N GLY A 398 35.83 -1.15 2.29
CA GLY A 398 36.68 0.00 2.05
C GLY A 398 37.87 -0.25 1.12
N GLN A 399 37.84 -1.34 0.33
CA GLN A 399 39.00 -1.70 -0.53
C GLN A 399 39.09 -0.81 -1.78
N TYR A 400 38.02 -0.73 -2.55
CA TYR A 400 37.97 0.00 -3.82
C TYR A 400 36.54 0.28 -4.25
N LEU A 401 36.29 1.53 -4.63
CA LEU A 401 34.98 1.95 -5.18
C LEU A 401 35.17 2.37 -6.64
N PRO A 402 34.74 1.54 -7.61
CA PRO A 402 34.95 1.84 -9.02
C PRO A 402 34.15 3.07 -9.48
N GLU A 403 34.69 3.84 -10.43
CA GLU A 403 33.96 4.87 -11.14
C GLU A 403 32.79 4.28 -11.93
N LEU A 404 31.69 5.03 -12.01
CA LEU A 404 30.44 4.55 -12.58
C LEU A 404 30.13 5.24 -13.92
N PRO A 405 30.08 4.52 -15.05
CA PRO A 405 29.51 5.04 -16.28
C PRO A 405 27.97 5.16 -16.19
N LEU A 406 27.44 6.07 -17.00
CA LEU A 406 26.01 6.22 -17.20
C LEU A 406 25.41 4.91 -17.75
N PHE A 407 24.34 4.43 -17.13
CA PHE A 407 23.70 3.16 -17.48
C PHE A 407 22.23 3.31 -17.85
N ILE A 408 21.46 4.16 -17.13
CA ILE A 408 20.08 4.51 -17.43
C ILE A 408 19.95 6.03 -17.36
N ASN A 409 19.27 6.62 -18.35
CA ASN A 409 18.80 7.98 -18.31
C ASN A 409 17.48 8.04 -19.08
N THR A 410 16.37 7.87 -18.37
CA THR A 410 15.03 7.80 -18.94
C THR A 410 14.11 8.82 -18.30
N GLU A 411 13.10 9.22 -19.06
CA GLU A 411 11.99 10.03 -18.59
C GLU A 411 10.70 9.47 -19.15
N GLU A 412 9.72 9.24 -18.28
CA GLU A 412 8.38 8.84 -18.65
C GLU A 412 7.38 9.90 -18.17
N GLN A 413 6.48 10.31 -19.05
CA GLN A 413 5.38 11.19 -18.74
C GLN A 413 4.07 10.49 -19.12
N GLN A 414 3.13 10.47 -18.19
CA GLN A 414 1.79 9.97 -18.39
C GLN A 414 0.81 11.11 -18.14
N ARG A 415 -0.10 11.35 -19.07
CA ARG A 415 -1.25 12.26 -18.90
C ARG A 415 -2.50 11.43 -19.07
N TYR A 416 -3.47 11.63 -18.22
CA TYR A 416 -4.68 10.82 -18.25
C TYR A 416 -5.93 11.62 -17.93
N PHE A 417 -7.00 11.19 -18.57
CA PHE A 417 -8.35 11.56 -18.29
C PHE A 417 -9.15 10.30 -18.06
N ALA A 418 -10.06 10.31 -17.09
CA ALA A 418 -10.97 9.20 -16.88
C ALA A 418 -12.39 9.68 -16.56
N LEU A 419 -13.34 8.84 -16.93
CA LEU A 419 -14.76 8.96 -16.62
C LEU A 419 -15.25 7.66 -16.03
N ASN A 420 -15.89 7.71 -14.86
CA ASN A 420 -16.50 6.54 -14.23
C ASN A 420 -17.99 6.78 -13.96
N LEU A 421 -18.79 5.76 -14.26
CA LEU A 421 -20.20 5.67 -13.90
C LEU A 421 -20.42 4.35 -13.15
N GLN A 422 -21.11 4.43 -12.01
CA GLN A 422 -21.53 3.27 -11.23
C GLN A 422 -22.95 3.49 -10.71
N ASP A 423 -23.71 2.41 -10.61
CA ASP A 423 -24.99 2.36 -9.92
C ASP A 423 -25.07 1.08 -9.08
N GLN A 424 -25.43 1.24 -7.81
CA GLN A 424 -25.82 0.14 -6.94
C GLN A 424 -27.33 0.20 -6.72
N ILE A 425 -28.01 -0.84 -7.20
CA ILE A 425 -29.46 -0.95 -7.19
C ILE A 425 -29.88 -1.89 -6.07
N PHE A 426 -30.63 -1.38 -5.11
CA PHE A 426 -31.29 -2.17 -4.07
C PHE A 426 -32.72 -2.48 -4.54
N LEU A 427 -32.93 -3.72 -4.99
CA LEU A 427 -34.23 -4.21 -5.49
C LEU A 427 -35.20 -4.44 -4.34
N ASN A 428 -34.69 -4.84 -3.21
CA ASN A 428 -35.39 -5.05 -1.92
C ASN A 428 -34.34 -5.24 -0.81
N ASP A 429 -34.78 -5.53 0.40
CA ASP A 429 -33.92 -5.73 1.57
C ASP A 429 -32.93 -6.92 1.42
N GLN A 430 -33.15 -7.82 0.46
CA GLN A 430 -32.32 -9.01 0.27
C GLN A 430 -31.40 -8.92 -0.95
N TRP A 431 -31.81 -8.28 -2.02
CA TRP A 431 -31.08 -8.29 -3.28
C TRP A 431 -30.58 -6.91 -3.66
N SER A 432 -29.29 -6.80 -3.92
CA SER A 432 -28.70 -5.65 -4.58
C SER A 432 -27.79 -6.06 -5.72
N VAL A 433 -27.72 -5.21 -6.73
CA VAL A 433 -26.87 -5.34 -7.91
C VAL A 433 -26.03 -4.09 -8.05
N LEU A 434 -24.74 -4.25 -8.13
CA LEU A 434 -23.81 -3.16 -8.46
C LEU A 434 -23.31 -3.37 -9.88
N TYR A 435 -23.36 -2.34 -10.70
CA TYR A 435 -22.68 -2.31 -11.98
C TYR A 435 -22.00 -0.97 -12.19
N GLY A 436 -20.90 -0.99 -12.91
CA GLY A 436 -20.18 0.23 -13.24
C GLY A 436 -19.13 -0.01 -14.29
N ALA A 437 -18.67 1.08 -14.87
CA ALA A 437 -17.56 1.06 -15.81
C ALA A 437 -16.78 2.36 -15.73
N ARG A 438 -15.48 2.24 -15.85
CA ARG A 438 -14.57 3.38 -15.98
C ARG A 438 -13.92 3.34 -17.36
N PHE A 439 -13.91 4.47 -18.03
CA PHE A 439 -13.15 4.71 -19.24
C PHE A 439 -11.92 5.56 -18.91
N ASP A 440 -10.74 5.09 -19.31
CA ASP A 440 -9.48 5.80 -19.18
C ASP A 440 -8.88 6.10 -20.56
N HIS A 441 -8.47 7.34 -20.78
CA HIS A 441 -7.66 7.78 -21.92
C HIS A 441 -6.31 8.25 -21.39
N ILE A 442 -5.22 7.63 -21.84
CA ILE A 442 -3.88 7.85 -21.31
C ILE A 442 -2.91 8.09 -22.46
N THR A 443 -2.20 9.18 -22.41
CA THR A 443 -1.02 9.43 -23.26
C THR A 443 0.23 9.09 -22.46
N GLN A 444 1.00 8.10 -22.91
CA GLN A 444 2.29 7.71 -22.35
C GLN A 444 3.42 8.15 -23.31
N ASP A 445 4.32 8.97 -22.82
CA ASP A 445 5.52 9.46 -23.54
C ASP A 445 6.74 8.94 -22.80
N PHE A 446 7.52 8.10 -23.45
CA PHE A 446 8.75 7.53 -22.90
C PHE A 446 9.97 7.99 -23.69
N GLN A 447 10.97 8.47 -22.99
CA GLN A 447 12.22 8.98 -23.56
C GLN A 447 13.42 8.23 -22.97
N ASN A 448 14.21 7.58 -23.81
CA ASN A 448 15.51 7.06 -23.44
C ASN A 448 16.59 8.07 -23.87
N LYS A 449 16.99 8.94 -22.95
CA LYS A 449 17.97 10.01 -23.22
C LYS A 449 19.38 9.48 -23.44
N LEU A 450 19.70 8.27 -22.97
CA LEU A 450 20.98 7.61 -23.20
C LEU A 450 21.07 7.10 -24.64
N ALA A 451 20.02 6.49 -25.16
CA ALA A 451 19.96 6.00 -26.53
C ALA A 451 19.51 7.08 -27.53
N GLY A 452 19.01 8.22 -27.06
CA GLY A 452 18.48 9.28 -27.94
C GLY A 452 17.17 8.88 -28.63
N THR A 453 16.39 7.95 -28.03
CA THR A 453 15.12 7.45 -28.59
C THR A 453 13.93 7.92 -27.76
N SER A 454 12.79 8.09 -28.41
CA SER A 454 11.53 8.40 -27.73
C SER A 454 10.36 7.71 -28.43
N SER A 455 9.35 7.38 -27.67
CA SER A 455 8.09 6.83 -28.19
C SER A 455 6.92 7.39 -27.41
N LYS A 456 5.82 7.63 -28.13
CA LYS A 456 4.57 8.13 -27.56
C LYS A 456 3.43 7.22 -27.97
N LYS A 457 2.57 6.88 -27.02
CA LYS A 457 1.41 6.02 -27.24
C LYS A 457 0.18 6.59 -26.56
N ASP A 458 -0.92 6.59 -27.29
CA ASP A 458 -2.25 6.86 -26.73
C ASP A 458 -2.97 5.54 -26.48
N LEU A 459 -3.44 5.38 -25.27
CA LEU A 459 -4.07 4.16 -24.76
C LEU A 459 -5.50 4.49 -24.32
N GLN A 460 -6.42 3.58 -24.64
CA GLN A 460 -7.79 3.64 -24.17
C GLN A 460 -8.14 2.31 -23.52
N GLN A 461 -8.68 2.36 -22.32
CA GLN A 461 -9.09 1.19 -21.56
C GLN A 461 -10.47 1.42 -20.95
N THR A 462 -11.26 0.37 -20.93
CA THR A 462 -12.53 0.33 -20.18
C THR A 462 -12.43 -0.76 -19.13
N SER A 463 -12.74 -0.44 -17.90
CA SER A 463 -12.71 -1.36 -16.75
C SER A 463 -14.14 -1.53 -16.22
N PRO A 464 -14.88 -2.55 -16.67
CA PRO A 464 -16.21 -2.86 -16.13
C PRO A 464 -16.09 -3.54 -14.77
N ARG A 465 -17.12 -3.38 -13.94
CA ARG A 465 -17.35 -4.15 -12.72
C ARG A 465 -18.82 -4.49 -12.55
N LEU A 466 -19.07 -5.66 -12.01
CA LEU A 466 -20.40 -6.18 -11.69
C LEU A 466 -20.36 -6.87 -10.33
N GLY A 467 -21.36 -6.61 -9.51
CA GLY A 467 -21.55 -7.26 -8.22
C GLY A 467 -22.99 -7.65 -8.02
N LEU A 468 -23.22 -8.83 -7.51
CA LEU A 468 -24.52 -9.30 -7.04
C LEU A 468 -24.39 -9.62 -5.57
N ASN A 469 -25.30 -9.09 -4.76
CA ASN A 469 -25.35 -9.38 -3.34
C ASN A 469 -26.72 -9.92 -2.95
N TYR A 470 -26.71 -10.95 -2.10
CA TYR A 470 -27.91 -11.55 -1.53
C TYR A 470 -27.80 -11.61 -0.01
N ARG A 471 -28.55 -10.76 0.67
CA ARG A 471 -28.67 -10.70 2.11
C ARG A 471 -29.74 -11.68 2.56
N LEU A 472 -29.33 -12.87 3.05
CA LEU A 472 -30.25 -13.90 3.51
C LEU A 472 -31.06 -13.43 4.73
N ASN A 473 -30.38 -12.72 5.65
CA ASN A 473 -30.94 -12.09 6.84
C ASN A 473 -29.95 -11.06 7.42
N ASP A 474 -30.22 -10.50 8.61
CA ASP A 474 -29.38 -9.47 9.25
C ASP A 474 -27.97 -9.95 9.65
N ARG A 475 -27.66 -11.23 9.47
CA ARG A 475 -26.33 -11.80 9.82
C ARG A 475 -25.61 -12.44 8.67
N TRP A 476 -26.29 -12.83 7.58
CA TRP A 476 -25.73 -13.58 6.48
C TRP A 476 -25.91 -12.88 5.16
N SER A 477 -24.84 -12.72 4.41
CA SER A 477 -24.90 -12.35 3.00
C SER A 477 -23.99 -13.24 2.16
N TRP A 478 -24.38 -13.42 0.91
CA TRP A 478 -23.63 -14.06 -0.13
C TRP A 478 -23.46 -13.09 -1.29
N TYR A 479 -22.32 -13.14 -1.95
CA TYR A 479 -22.09 -12.27 -3.09
C TYR A 479 -21.32 -12.99 -4.19
N ALA A 480 -21.43 -12.44 -5.40
CA ALA A 480 -20.57 -12.77 -6.51
C ALA A 480 -20.16 -11.48 -7.21
N ASN A 481 -18.93 -11.40 -7.68
CA ASN A 481 -18.49 -10.26 -8.45
C ASN A 481 -17.59 -10.64 -9.63
N TYR A 482 -17.59 -9.75 -10.61
CA TYR A 482 -16.70 -9.74 -11.75
C TYR A 482 -16.13 -8.33 -11.94
N GLY A 483 -14.88 -8.22 -12.38
CA GLY A 483 -14.33 -6.94 -12.79
C GLY A 483 -13.05 -7.10 -13.58
N GLU A 484 -12.73 -6.03 -14.31
CA GLU A 484 -11.49 -5.92 -15.08
C GLU A 484 -10.61 -4.80 -14.55
N SER A 485 -9.31 -4.96 -14.72
CA SER A 485 -8.29 -3.99 -14.33
C SER A 485 -7.22 -3.88 -15.41
N PHE A 486 -6.43 -2.83 -15.32
CA PHE A 486 -5.23 -2.69 -16.15
C PHE A 486 -4.14 -1.96 -15.41
N ALA A 487 -2.88 -2.29 -15.74
CA ALA A 487 -1.69 -1.59 -15.24
C ALA A 487 -0.78 -1.22 -16.42
N LEU A 488 -0.16 -0.04 -16.35
CA LEU A 488 0.76 0.38 -17.41
C LEU A 488 2.11 -0.30 -17.24
N ASN A 489 2.62 -0.86 -18.33
CA ASN A 489 4.01 -1.26 -18.44
C ASN A 489 4.88 -0.04 -18.77
N SER A 490 6.04 0.08 -18.12
CA SER A 490 7.01 1.15 -18.36
C SER A 490 8.10 0.67 -19.31
N GLY A 491 8.57 1.55 -20.19
CA GLY A 491 9.66 1.26 -21.11
C GLY A 491 9.22 1.05 -22.55
N MET A 492 10.15 0.53 -23.38
CA MET A 492 9.98 0.28 -24.80
C MET A 492 10.53 -1.09 -25.19
N ASP A 493 9.94 -1.70 -26.21
CA ASP A 493 10.45 -2.91 -26.82
C ASP A 493 11.71 -2.62 -27.69
N ARG A 494 12.27 -3.63 -28.35
CA ARG A 494 13.45 -3.48 -29.22
C ARG A 494 13.19 -2.63 -30.48
N ASN A 495 11.94 -2.46 -30.91
CA ASN A 495 11.56 -1.62 -32.02
C ASN A 495 11.41 -0.15 -31.61
N GLY A 496 11.47 0.15 -30.29
CA GLY A 496 11.25 1.46 -29.72
C GLY A 496 9.77 1.79 -29.47
N ASP A 497 8.89 0.79 -29.46
CA ASP A 497 7.47 0.97 -29.18
C ASP A 497 7.19 0.84 -27.68
N VAL A 498 6.41 1.77 -27.11
CA VAL A 498 5.91 1.68 -25.74
C VAL A 498 5.04 0.43 -25.58
N PHE A 499 5.21 -0.29 -24.48
CA PHE A 499 4.52 -1.52 -24.19
C PHE A 499 2.99 -1.38 -24.13
N ASN A 500 2.26 -2.48 -24.40
CA ASN A 500 0.85 -2.56 -24.10
C ASN A 500 0.64 -2.68 -22.59
N PRO A 501 -0.47 -2.15 -22.03
CA PRO A 501 -0.80 -2.33 -20.63
C PRO A 501 -1.11 -3.80 -20.31
N GLU A 502 -0.76 -4.22 -19.11
CA GLU A 502 -1.29 -5.44 -18.53
C GLU A 502 -2.81 -5.33 -18.38
N LYS A 503 -3.52 -6.43 -18.54
CA LYS A 503 -4.97 -6.52 -18.37
C LYS A 503 -5.30 -7.66 -17.43
N GLY A 504 -6.11 -7.38 -16.42
CA GLY A 504 -6.55 -8.36 -15.44
C GLY A 504 -8.05 -8.58 -15.48
N LYS A 505 -8.46 -9.83 -15.27
CA LYS A 505 -9.87 -10.23 -15.06
C LYS A 505 -9.96 -10.96 -13.73
N SER A 506 -11.00 -10.67 -12.97
CA SER A 506 -11.23 -11.30 -11.68
C SER A 506 -12.67 -11.74 -11.53
N TYR A 507 -12.84 -12.92 -10.96
CA TYR A 507 -14.11 -13.51 -10.56
C TYR A 507 -14.01 -13.88 -9.09
N GLU A 508 -15.01 -13.53 -8.31
CA GLU A 508 -15.08 -13.87 -6.90
C GLU A 508 -16.50 -14.27 -6.51
N ILE A 509 -16.60 -15.28 -5.65
CA ILE A 509 -17.83 -15.62 -4.93
C ILE A 509 -17.47 -15.72 -3.44
N GLY A 510 -18.30 -15.15 -2.58
CA GLY A 510 -18.03 -15.16 -1.16
C GLY A 510 -19.27 -15.11 -0.30
N GLY A 511 -19.04 -15.26 0.99
CA GLY A 511 -20.07 -15.15 2.02
C GLY A 511 -19.54 -14.41 3.23
N LYS A 512 -20.43 -13.70 3.91
CA LYS A 512 -20.15 -12.97 5.14
C LYS A 512 -21.14 -13.37 6.22
N TYR A 513 -20.62 -13.59 7.40
CA TYR A 513 -21.44 -13.92 8.58
C TYR A 513 -21.09 -12.99 9.73
N GLN A 514 -22.04 -12.19 10.14
CA GLN A 514 -21.94 -11.31 11.30
C GLN A 514 -22.31 -12.09 12.57
N ILE A 515 -21.28 -12.46 13.32
CA ILE A 515 -21.43 -13.24 14.57
C ILE A 515 -22.05 -12.37 15.65
N THR A 516 -21.49 -11.17 15.84
CA THR A 516 -21.99 -10.08 16.69
C THR A 516 -21.85 -8.75 15.92
N PRO A 517 -22.39 -7.63 16.39
CA PRO A 517 -22.16 -6.32 15.77
C PRO A 517 -20.67 -5.97 15.56
N GLN A 518 -19.77 -6.48 16.41
CA GLN A 518 -18.33 -6.26 16.36
C GLN A 518 -17.54 -7.47 15.83
N SER A 519 -18.22 -8.46 15.25
CA SER A 519 -17.59 -9.73 14.85
C SER A 519 -18.04 -10.17 13.47
N LEU A 520 -17.10 -10.35 12.55
CA LEU A 520 -17.34 -10.71 11.17
C LEU A 520 -16.48 -11.92 10.77
N LEU A 521 -17.10 -12.90 10.15
CA LEU A 521 -16.45 -13.99 9.42
C LEU A 521 -16.68 -13.79 7.93
N SER A 522 -15.61 -13.76 7.15
CA SER A 522 -15.67 -13.62 5.69
C SER A 522 -14.97 -14.79 5.01
N LEU A 523 -15.59 -15.32 3.96
CA LEU A 523 -15.05 -16.35 3.09
C LEU A 523 -15.11 -15.87 1.65
N ALA A 524 -14.01 -16.00 0.89
CA ALA A 524 -13.95 -15.71 -0.54
C ALA A 524 -13.27 -16.82 -1.31
N LEU A 525 -13.83 -17.18 -2.47
CA LEU A 525 -13.22 -17.99 -3.50
C LEU A 525 -12.98 -17.11 -4.71
N PHE A 526 -11.76 -17.07 -5.22
CA PHE A 526 -11.41 -16.20 -6.32
C PHE A 526 -10.67 -16.91 -7.44
N LYS A 527 -10.81 -16.39 -8.65
CA LYS A 527 -9.99 -16.71 -9.82
C LYS A 527 -9.66 -15.42 -10.55
N MET A 528 -8.38 -15.24 -10.90
CA MET A 528 -7.89 -14.06 -11.62
C MET A 528 -6.95 -14.50 -12.73
N ASP A 529 -7.03 -13.81 -13.86
CA ASP A 529 -6.16 -14.01 -15.02
C ASP A 529 -5.55 -12.65 -15.41
N LYS A 530 -4.27 -12.61 -15.79
CA LYS A 530 -3.58 -11.38 -16.22
C LYS A 530 -2.81 -11.65 -17.52
N GLU A 531 -3.00 -10.77 -18.50
CA GLU A 531 -2.41 -10.80 -19.85
C GLU A 531 -1.44 -9.62 -20.04
N ASN A 532 -0.62 -9.68 -21.08
CA ASN A 532 0.38 -8.66 -21.44
C ASN A 532 1.45 -8.44 -20.35
N VAL A 533 1.76 -9.45 -19.56
CA VAL A 533 2.86 -9.41 -18.60
C VAL A 533 4.17 -9.33 -19.37
N LEU A 534 5.09 -8.47 -18.91
CA LEU A 534 6.41 -8.34 -19.52
C LEU A 534 7.21 -9.64 -19.34
N THR A 535 7.75 -10.13 -20.46
CA THR A 535 8.65 -11.28 -20.53
C THR A 535 9.84 -10.94 -21.43
N THR A 536 10.92 -11.71 -21.31
CA THR A 536 12.12 -11.51 -22.14
C THR A 536 11.81 -11.72 -23.62
N ASP A 537 12.31 -10.84 -24.50
CA ASP A 537 12.23 -11.02 -25.95
C ASP A 537 13.12 -12.20 -26.39
N PRO A 538 12.53 -13.26 -27.00
CA PRO A 538 13.30 -14.42 -27.43
C PRO A 538 14.31 -14.13 -28.55
N ALA A 539 14.17 -13.00 -29.25
CA ALA A 539 15.08 -12.59 -30.31
C ALA A 539 16.27 -11.75 -29.80
N ASP A 540 16.11 -11.07 -28.65
CA ASP A 540 17.18 -10.33 -27.99
C ASP A 540 16.88 -10.18 -26.47
N SER A 541 17.59 -10.93 -25.67
CA SER A 541 17.40 -10.98 -24.21
C SER A 541 17.68 -9.67 -23.46
N ASN A 542 18.18 -8.64 -24.14
CA ASN A 542 18.30 -7.30 -23.56
C ASN A 542 16.99 -6.51 -23.56
N TYR A 543 15.97 -7.02 -24.25
CA TYR A 543 14.66 -6.39 -24.37
C TYR A 543 13.56 -7.27 -23.76
N GLN A 544 12.39 -6.68 -23.63
CA GLN A 544 11.17 -7.32 -23.16
C GLN A 544 10.05 -7.18 -24.20
N ILE A 545 9.06 -8.04 -24.11
CA ILE A 545 7.82 -7.99 -24.89
C ILE A 545 6.62 -8.28 -23.97
N THR A 546 5.43 -7.82 -24.36
CA THR A 546 4.17 -8.02 -23.63
C THR A 546 3.48 -9.32 -24.09
N ALA A 547 4.08 -10.47 -23.79
CA ALA A 547 3.61 -11.77 -24.25
C ALA A 547 3.34 -12.77 -23.11
N GLY A 548 3.52 -12.36 -21.86
CA GLY A 548 3.30 -13.19 -20.67
C GLY A 548 1.83 -13.22 -20.26
N GLU A 549 1.40 -14.36 -19.71
CA GLU A 549 0.10 -14.56 -19.08
C GLU A 549 0.31 -15.27 -17.74
N VAL A 550 -0.38 -14.81 -16.70
CA VAL A 550 -0.34 -15.40 -15.36
C VAL A 550 -1.75 -15.57 -14.81
N SER A 551 -1.94 -16.57 -13.97
CA SER A 551 -3.21 -16.79 -13.27
C SER A 551 -3.03 -16.93 -11.78
N SER A 552 -4.06 -16.62 -11.02
CA SER A 552 -4.14 -16.87 -9.58
C SER A 552 -5.54 -17.32 -9.20
N LYS A 553 -5.62 -18.34 -8.37
CA LYS A 553 -6.89 -18.83 -7.81
C LYS A 553 -6.68 -19.22 -6.35
N GLY A 554 -7.73 -19.10 -5.56
CA GLY A 554 -7.58 -19.42 -4.15
C GLY A 554 -8.83 -19.30 -3.32
N LEU A 555 -8.60 -19.50 -2.03
CA LEU A 555 -9.58 -19.36 -0.95
C LEU A 555 -9.00 -18.46 0.12
N GLU A 556 -9.81 -17.55 0.64
CA GLU A 556 -9.48 -16.67 1.76
C GLU A 556 -10.54 -16.79 2.84
N LEU A 557 -10.08 -16.81 4.09
CA LEU A 557 -10.90 -16.80 5.28
C LEU A 557 -10.36 -15.72 6.21
N ASP A 558 -11.21 -14.79 6.63
CA ASP A 558 -10.91 -13.75 7.61
C ASP A 558 -11.95 -13.81 8.74
N LEU A 559 -11.48 -13.92 9.97
CA LEU A 559 -12.27 -13.82 11.18
C LEU A 559 -11.78 -12.64 12.00
N GLU A 560 -12.67 -11.70 12.26
CA GLU A 560 -12.45 -10.58 13.16
C GLU A 560 -13.55 -10.63 14.22
N THR A 561 -13.21 -10.84 15.49
CA THR A 561 -14.23 -11.01 16.52
C THR A 561 -13.83 -10.40 17.85
N GLN A 562 -14.75 -9.60 18.39
CA GLN A 562 -14.82 -9.19 19.78
C GLN A 562 -15.84 -10.09 20.47
N LEU A 563 -15.38 -11.11 21.17
CA LEU A 563 -16.28 -12.09 21.83
C LEU A 563 -17.00 -11.48 23.02
N ASN A 564 -16.33 -10.59 23.73
CA ASN A 564 -16.88 -9.75 24.79
C ASN A 564 -15.94 -8.54 24.99
N ASP A 565 -16.27 -7.64 25.93
CA ASP A 565 -15.50 -6.42 26.18
C ASP A 565 -14.02 -6.67 26.54
N GLN A 566 -13.68 -7.88 26.94
CA GLN A 566 -12.34 -8.26 27.40
C GLN A 566 -11.57 -9.10 26.39
N PHE A 567 -12.23 -9.86 25.52
CA PHE A 567 -11.58 -10.88 24.70
C PHE A 567 -11.84 -10.71 23.21
N SER A 568 -10.77 -10.51 22.47
CA SER A 568 -10.79 -10.44 21.01
C SER A 568 -9.94 -11.54 20.37
N ILE A 569 -10.38 -12.01 19.22
CA ILE A 569 -9.64 -12.95 18.36
C ILE A 569 -9.68 -12.39 16.93
N ARG A 570 -8.54 -12.44 16.26
CA ARG A 570 -8.43 -12.24 14.82
C ARG A 570 -7.71 -13.46 14.22
N ALA A 571 -8.24 -13.99 13.13
CA ALA A 571 -7.59 -15.07 12.41
C ALA A 571 -7.77 -14.87 10.91
N ASN A 572 -6.75 -15.23 10.16
CA ASN A 572 -6.84 -15.28 8.70
C ASN A 572 -6.17 -16.54 8.17
N TYR A 573 -6.63 -16.99 7.02
CA TYR A 573 -6.02 -18.06 6.26
C TYR A 573 -6.21 -17.82 4.78
N SER A 574 -5.18 -18.11 4.00
CA SER A 574 -5.27 -18.10 2.54
C SER A 574 -4.61 -19.32 1.92
N TYR A 575 -5.27 -19.87 0.92
CA TYR A 575 -4.71 -20.74 -0.08
C TYR A 575 -4.63 -19.98 -1.41
N THR A 576 -3.42 -19.83 -1.97
CA THR A 576 -3.18 -19.09 -3.22
C THR A 576 -2.33 -19.92 -4.18
N ASP A 577 -2.88 -20.26 -5.33
CA ASP A 577 -2.16 -20.93 -6.42
C ASP A 577 -1.97 -19.96 -7.58
N ALA A 578 -0.82 -19.23 -7.53
CA ALA A 578 -0.44 -18.21 -8.50
C ALA A 578 0.68 -18.73 -9.40
N GLN A 579 0.44 -18.77 -10.72
CA GLN A 579 1.33 -19.42 -11.67
C GLN A 579 1.38 -18.73 -13.03
N VAL A 580 2.45 -19.01 -13.76
CA VAL A 580 2.63 -18.65 -15.17
C VAL A 580 1.77 -19.54 -16.05
N GLU A 581 0.95 -18.94 -16.91
CA GLU A 581 0.17 -19.65 -17.93
C GLU A 581 0.87 -19.65 -19.29
N LYS A 582 1.60 -18.54 -19.58
CA LYS A 582 2.37 -18.39 -20.80
C LYS A 582 3.53 -17.43 -20.58
N ASP A 583 4.70 -17.79 -21.04
CA ASP A 583 5.91 -16.96 -21.01
C ASP A 583 6.89 -17.44 -22.10
N GLN A 584 7.89 -16.64 -22.45
CA GLN A 584 8.91 -16.98 -23.43
C GLN A 584 10.08 -17.79 -22.85
N ILE A 585 10.27 -17.73 -21.55
CA ILE A 585 11.38 -18.39 -20.81
C ILE A 585 10.82 -19.35 -19.78
N LEU A 586 9.79 -18.94 -19.04
CA LEU A 586 9.23 -19.73 -17.95
C LEU A 586 8.28 -20.81 -18.48
N ALA A 587 8.37 -21.99 -17.90
CA ALA A 587 7.42 -23.04 -18.20
C ALA A 587 6.03 -22.72 -17.63
N LYS A 588 4.99 -23.15 -18.34
CA LYS A 588 3.64 -23.12 -17.80
C LYS A 588 3.58 -23.88 -16.46
N GLY A 589 2.93 -23.30 -15.46
CA GLY A 589 2.87 -23.81 -14.11
C GLY A 589 4.02 -23.39 -13.19
N SER A 590 5.00 -22.61 -13.70
CA SER A 590 6.00 -21.96 -12.84
C SER A 590 5.32 -21.03 -11.84
N ARG A 591 5.76 -21.05 -10.59
CA ARG A 591 5.15 -20.31 -9.49
C ARG A 591 5.60 -18.86 -9.50
N LEU A 592 4.67 -17.95 -9.21
CA LEU A 592 5.03 -16.55 -8.96
C LEU A 592 5.86 -16.43 -7.68
N SER A 593 6.86 -15.52 -7.70
CA SER A 593 7.80 -15.36 -6.58
C SER A 593 7.14 -14.78 -5.34
N ASN A 594 7.65 -15.18 -4.18
CA ASN A 594 7.21 -14.75 -2.84
C ASN A 594 5.74 -15.06 -2.50
N VAL A 595 5.05 -15.89 -3.29
CA VAL A 595 3.66 -16.27 -3.04
C VAL A 595 3.61 -17.68 -2.43
N PRO A 596 3.29 -17.81 -1.13
CA PRO A 596 3.10 -19.11 -0.50
C PRO A 596 1.77 -19.71 -0.92
N LYS A 597 1.71 -21.06 -1.07
CA LYS A 597 0.43 -21.74 -1.29
C LYS A 597 -0.49 -21.64 -0.07
N HIS A 598 0.08 -21.67 1.11
CA HIS A 598 -0.64 -21.59 2.38
C HIS A 598 0.01 -20.54 3.26
N SER A 599 -0.80 -19.66 3.82
CA SER A 599 -0.39 -18.72 4.85
C SER A 599 -1.56 -18.41 5.76
N GLY A 600 -1.27 -17.92 6.95
CA GLY A 600 -2.29 -17.47 7.88
C GLY A 600 -1.71 -16.98 9.18
N SER A 601 -2.54 -16.33 9.96
CA SER A 601 -2.21 -15.94 11.32
C SER A 601 -3.42 -16.07 12.23
N ILE A 602 -3.15 -16.22 13.51
CA ILE A 602 -4.15 -16.13 14.57
C ILE A 602 -3.59 -15.29 15.70
N SER A 603 -4.33 -14.29 16.12
CA SER A 603 -4.02 -13.48 17.29
C SER A 603 -5.18 -13.46 18.26
N SER A 604 -4.87 -13.34 19.53
CA SER A 604 -5.85 -13.18 20.60
C SER A 604 -5.33 -12.16 21.60
N ASN A 605 -6.25 -11.36 22.15
CA ASN A 605 -5.95 -10.39 23.19
C ASN A 605 -7.01 -10.53 24.30
N TYR A 606 -6.56 -10.48 25.54
CA TYR A 606 -7.42 -10.45 26.71
C TYR A 606 -7.06 -9.26 27.60
N GLU A 607 -8.06 -8.48 27.98
CA GLU A 607 -7.95 -7.32 28.85
C GLU A 607 -8.65 -7.56 30.19
N TRP A 608 -7.96 -7.26 31.28
CA TRP A 608 -8.51 -7.24 32.64
C TRP A 608 -8.61 -5.80 33.11
N THR A 609 -9.74 -5.46 33.74
CA THR A 609 -9.86 -4.26 34.56
C THR A 609 -9.65 -4.66 36.02
N LEU A 610 -8.63 -4.08 36.65
CA LEU A 610 -8.29 -4.32 38.03
C LEU A 610 -9.22 -3.56 38.99
N ALA A 611 -9.18 -3.89 40.27
CA ALA A 611 -10.06 -3.27 41.28
C ALA A 611 -9.89 -1.75 41.44
N ASN A 612 -8.70 -1.21 41.09
CA ASN A 612 -8.40 0.22 41.05
C ASN A 612 -8.69 0.88 39.69
N ALA A 613 -9.42 0.20 38.82
CA ALA A 613 -9.75 0.62 37.46
C ALA A 613 -8.59 0.62 36.46
N ASP A 614 -7.38 0.21 36.85
CA ASP A 614 -6.28 0.02 35.91
C ASP A 614 -6.61 -1.11 34.93
N ARG A 615 -6.12 -1.01 33.68
CA ARG A 615 -6.28 -2.07 32.66
C ARG A 615 -4.95 -2.77 32.40
N VAL A 616 -5.01 -4.09 32.34
CA VAL A 616 -3.88 -4.96 31.98
C VAL A 616 -4.32 -5.83 30.81
N GLY A 617 -3.55 -5.86 29.75
CA GLY A 617 -3.83 -6.71 28.60
C GLY A 617 -2.67 -7.67 28.31
N LEU A 618 -3.02 -8.85 27.83
CA LEU A 618 -2.09 -9.84 27.31
C LEU A 618 -2.57 -10.32 25.96
N GLY A 619 -1.65 -10.46 25.02
CA GLY A 619 -1.94 -10.98 23.68
C GLY A 619 -0.84 -11.90 23.17
N ALA A 620 -1.24 -12.75 22.24
CA ALA A 620 -0.35 -13.62 21.50
C ALA A 620 -0.77 -13.68 20.04
N MET A 621 0.21 -13.80 19.13
CA MET A 621 -0.03 -13.99 17.71
C MET A 621 0.90 -15.06 17.15
N ALA A 622 0.33 -16.05 16.46
CA ALA A 622 1.07 -17.03 15.68
C ALA A 622 0.89 -16.73 14.19
N ILE A 623 1.98 -16.76 13.43
CA ILE A 623 2.03 -16.49 12.00
C ILE A 623 2.65 -17.69 11.30
N TYR A 624 2.02 -18.20 10.26
CA TYR A 624 2.55 -19.24 9.38
C TYR A 624 2.65 -18.73 7.95
N VAL A 625 3.81 -18.93 7.32
CA VAL A 625 4.04 -18.64 5.91
C VAL A 625 4.70 -19.86 5.27
N GLY A 626 4.00 -20.46 4.29
CA GLY A 626 4.46 -21.68 3.62
C GLY A 626 5.65 -21.46 2.68
N LYS A 627 6.27 -22.57 2.28
CA LYS A 627 7.34 -22.61 1.28
C LYS A 627 6.88 -21.95 -0.04
N ARG A 628 7.74 -21.10 -0.62
CA ARG A 628 7.43 -20.33 -1.83
C ARG A 628 8.63 -20.19 -2.77
N SER A 629 8.38 -19.92 -4.06
CA SER A 629 9.46 -19.57 -5.01
C SER A 629 10.18 -18.32 -4.56
N GLY A 630 11.49 -18.36 -4.50
CA GLY A 630 12.34 -17.23 -4.11
C GLY A 630 13.02 -16.55 -5.30
N HIS A 631 12.66 -16.89 -6.53
CA HIS A 631 13.26 -16.33 -7.72
C HIS A 631 12.21 -15.96 -8.75
N SER A 632 12.35 -14.80 -9.38
CA SER A 632 11.41 -14.29 -10.38
C SER A 632 11.25 -15.21 -11.59
N THR A 633 12.22 -16.09 -11.87
CA THR A 633 12.18 -17.06 -12.95
C THR A 633 11.87 -18.50 -12.48
N ASP A 634 11.42 -18.70 -11.24
CA ASP A 634 11.12 -20.01 -10.64
C ASP A 634 12.19 -21.10 -10.96
N ASN A 635 13.44 -20.73 -10.81
CA ASN A 635 14.59 -21.56 -11.15
C ASN A 635 14.82 -22.74 -10.19
N GLY A 636 13.87 -23.01 -9.28
CA GLY A 636 13.91 -24.02 -8.23
C GLY A 636 14.56 -23.54 -6.93
N PHE A 637 14.98 -22.27 -6.83
CA PHE A 637 15.32 -21.65 -5.55
C PHE A 637 14.04 -21.34 -4.78
N ASN A 638 13.95 -21.78 -3.53
CA ASN A 638 12.78 -21.58 -2.70
C ASN A 638 13.17 -20.96 -1.37
N LEU A 639 12.34 -20.04 -0.88
CA LEU A 639 12.36 -19.61 0.50
C LEU A 639 11.64 -20.68 1.36
N PRO A 640 12.24 -21.09 2.49
CA PRO A 640 11.62 -22.06 3.40
C PRO A 640 10.33 -21.52 4.00
N GLU A 641 9.50 -22.41 4.49
CA GLU A 641 8.38 -22.06 5.36
C GLU A 641 8.89 -21.63 6.75
N TYR A 642 8.09 -20.86 7.45
CA TYR A 642 8.39 -20.46 8.83
C TYR A 642 7.12 -20.25 9.66
N THR A 643 7.28 -20.37 10.98
CA THR A 643 6.26 -20.03 11.97
C THR A 643 6.83 -19.07 13.00
N LEU A 644 6.19 -17.93 13.18
CA LEU A 644 6.57 -16.94 14.20
C LEU A 644 5.54 -16.92 15.31
N LEU A 645 6.03 -16.72 16.54
CA LEU A 645 5.20 -16.48 17.71
C LEU A 645 5.57 -15.11 18.29
N ASN A 646 4.58 -14.23 18.40
CA ASN A 646 4.72 -12.90 18.99
C ASN A 646 3.86 -12.80 20.24
N LEU A 647 4.33 -12.06 21.23
CA LEU A 647 3.59 -11.77 22.46
C LEU A 647 3.50 -10.26 22.68
N ASN A 648 2.40 -9.80 23.24
CA ASN A 648 2.27 -8.44 23.72
C ASN A 648 1.66 -8.43 25.13
N ALA A 649 2.05 -7.44 25.91
CA ALA A 649 1.48 -7.14 27.22
C ALA A 649 1.39 -5.63 27.37
N TYR A 650 0.35 -5.13 28.03
CA TYR A 650 0.28 -3.72 28.37
C TYR A 650 -0.33 -3.50 29.74
N TYR A 651 0.01 -2.34 30.33
CA TYR A 651 -0.52 -1.82 31.55
C TYR A 651 -0.97 -0.37 31.34
N ALA A 652 -2.23 -0.08 31.59
CA ALA A 652 -2.80 1.26 31.50
C ALA A 652 -3.39 1.67 32.85
N PRO A 653 -2.65 2.42 33.68
CA PRO A 653 -3.13 2.92 34.97
C PRO A 653 -4.24 3.94 34.84
N THR A 654 -4.37 4.58 33.69
CA THR A 654 -5.44 5.52 33.33
C THR A 654 -5.74 5.39 31.85
N ASP A 655 -6.82 6.00 31.36
CA ASP A 655 -7.13 6.09 29.93
C ASP A 655 -6.10 6.93 29.16
N GLN A 656 -5.33 7.74 29.88
CA GLN A 656 -4.34 8.64 29.32
C GLN A 656 -2.95 8.03 29.21
N LEU A 657 -2.62 7.01 30.00
CA LEU A 657 -1.26 6.48 30.11
C LEU A 657 -1.26 4.97 29.86
N ARG A 658 -0.44 4.52 28.92
CA ARG A 658 -0.25 3.11 28.58
C ARG A 658 1.22 2.78 28.45
N TYR A 659 1.67 1.75 29.12
CA TYR A 659 2.96 1.08 28.93
C TYR A 659 2.72 -0.23 28.18
N GLN A 660 3.49 -0.49 27.14
CA GLN A 660 3.35 -1.71 26.36
C GLN A 660 4.72 -2.39 26.20
N PHE A 661 4.72 -3.71 26.29
CA PHE A 661 5.85 -4.58 26.06
C PHE A 661 5.50 -5.59 24.98
N ASN A 662 6.34 -5.72 23.94
CA ASN A 662 6.14 -6.69 22.88
C ASN A 662 7.39 -7.55 22.72
N VAL A 663 7.18 -8.81 22.36
CA VAL A 663 8.21 -9.75 21.94
C VAL A 663 7.86 -10.28 20.57
N HIS A 664 8.75 -10.07 19.61
CA HIS A 664 8.60 -10.56 18.25
C HIS A 664 9.54 -11.74 18.02
N ASN A 665 9.06 -12.74 17.24
CA ASN A 665 9.81 -13.95 16.94
C ASN A 665 10.34 -14.64 18.22
N LEU A 666 9.45 -14.93 19.15
CA LEU A 666 9.77 -15.53 20.46
C LEU A 666 10.58 -16.83 20.36
N LEU A 667 10.39 -17.58 19.27
CA LEU A 667 11.08 -18.86 19.04
C LEU A 667 12.47 -18.69 18.39
N ASP A 668 12.90 -17.47 18.13
CA ASP A 668 14.16 -17.10 17.45
C ASP A 668 14.36 -17.86 16.12
N GLU A 669 13.27 -17.98 15.36
CA GLU A 669 13.28 -18.64 14.05
C GLU A 669 14.10 -17.83 13.05
N THR A 670 15.03 -18.48 12.35
CA THR A 670 15.73 -17.87 11.21
C THR A 670 14.85 -17.97 9.96
N TYR A 671 14.37 -16.85 9.47
CA TYR A 671 13.45 -16.80 8.34
C TYR A 671 13.81 -15.73 7.32
N TYR A 672 13.21 -15.83 6.14
CA TYR A 672 13.43 -14.89 5.04
C TYR A 672 12.09 -14.32 4.59
N VAL A 673 11.97 -12.99 4.61
CA VAL A 673 10.71 -12.30 4.32
C VAL A 673 10.34 -12.41 2.84
N ALA A 674 11.28 -12.07 1.96
CA ALA A 674 11.08 -12.08 0.52
C ALA A 674 12.43 -12.19 -0.20
N SER A 675 12.40 -12.46 -1.51
CA SER A 675 13.58 -12.38 -2.36
C SER A 675 13.22 -11.98 -3.78
N TYR A 676 14.11 -11.27 -4.46
CA TYR A 676 14.01 -10.99 -5.89
C TYR A 676 14.69 -12.10 -6.70
N SER A 677 15.78 -12.60 -6.20
CA SER A 677 16.57 -13.69 -6.76
C SER A 677 17.33 -14.42 -5.65
N ASP A 678 18.01 -15.48 -5.99
CA ASP A 678 18.94 -16.20 -5.12
C ASP A 678 20.16 -15.36 -4.65
N MET A 679 20.33 -14.13 -5.20
CA MET A 679 21.35 -13.16 -4.79
C MET A 679 20.83 -12.04 -3.89
N TRP A 680 19.52 -11.78 -3.84
CA TRP A 680 18.93 -10.69 -3.07
C TRP A 680 17.80 -11.24 -2.20
N ILE A 681 18.18 -11.77 -1.04
CA ILE A 681 17.30 -12.45 -0.10
C ILE A 681 17.22 -11.62 1.17
N GLN A 682 16.04 -11.26 1.60
CA GLN A 682 15.80 -10.41 2.75
C GLN A 682 15.57 -11.28 4.00
N PRO A 683 16.53 -11.31 4.97
CA PRO A 683 16.32 -11.97 6.24
C PRO A 683 15.29 -11.22 7.09
N GLY A 684 14.53 -11.98 7.88
CA GLY A 684 13.66 -11.41 8.91
C GLY A 684 14.39 -11.10 10.20
N ASP A 685 13.81 -10.25 11.03
CA ASP A 685 14.37 -9.88 12.34
C ASP A 685 14.43 -11.12 13.27
N PRO A 686 15.53 -11.34 14.01
CA PRO A 686 15.63 -12.39 15.04
C PRO A 686 14.70 -12.08 16.23
N LEU A 687 14.73 -12.91 17.27
CA LEU A 687 14.08 -12.61 18.54
C LEU A 687 14.41 -11.18 18.98
N ASN A 688 13.38 -10.38 19.18
CA ASN A 688 13.54 -9.01 19.66
C ASN A 688 12.39 -8.60 20.55
N ALA A 689 12.65 -7.61 21.41
CA ALA A 689 11.65 -7.07 22.32
C ALA A 689 11.59 -5.54 22.21
N SER A 690 10.41 -4.99 22.39
CA SER A 690 10.21 -3.54 22.45
C SER A 690 9.43 -3.13 23.68
N VAL A 691 9.70 -1.92 24.15
CA VAL A 691 8.92 -1.22 25.15
C VAL A 691 8.41 0.08 24.57
N SER A 692 7.17 0.45 24.86
CA SER A 692 6.61 1.74 24.47
C SER A 692 5.83 2.38 25.60
N LEU A 693 5.81 3.69 25.57
CA LEU A 693 5.02 4.57 26.43
C LEU A 693 4.12 5.41 25.53
N GLN A 694 2.84 5.35 25.77
CA GLN A 694 1.84 6.22 25.16
C GLN A 694 1.23 7.10 26.25
N TRP A 695 1.22 8.41 26.02
CA TRP A 695 0.63 9.39 26.94
C TRP A 695 -0.26 10.36 26.17
N LYS A 696 -1.54 10.38 26.54
CA LYS A 696 -2.58 11.29 26.02
C LYS A 696 -2.88 12.37 27.07
N PHE A 697 -3.06 13.61 26.66
CA PHE A 697 -3.35 14.74 27.56
C PHE A 697 -4.03 15.91 26.85
#